data_f75845d4d07a245f96101ac3113013e3
#
_entry.id   f75845d4d07a245f96101ac3113013e3
#
_cell.length_a   1.000
_cell.length_b   1.000
_cell.length_c   1.000
_cell.angle_alpha   90.00
_cell.angle_beta   90.00
_cell.angle_gamma   90.00
#
_symmetry.space_group_name_H-M   'P 1'
#
loop_
_entity.id
_entity.type
_entity.pdbx_description
1 polymer ?
#
loop_
_entity_poly.entity_id
_entity_poly.type
_entity_poly.pdbx_seq_one_letter_code
_entity_poly.pdbx_strand_id
1 'polypeptide(L)'
;MSTLTAQGGPLISGTQFNQISAAGGGFKTYDELLESAGKSGTNVLTSHKALLEAKDNLNNALTDVTAQREKLAKSMTYLANSMPFYTPEEQDAVGGARAVYLDALKSISKVSTSADSQSKAGDAGKVTHILGSLTSGELKEFDPLTGEYKSVIVNTDDKGNITGVKDNFTANDLYTGTQDNPFTTTVLDIRALELGNGPLADTNTITVGEAGSKATPVEIWAKTAGKEGTAKPAVILSGNLRTATAQVDENGQPVKGQIVRGADQIHLQNVNIHNSFTLADKAKMMADDMAAINQQAKDKLAAGQTPAKVEESRTEQTTTLNTKYDGYALTGLQIDTKTVNPEFDPDSGTFVNHDATVAPDDANILLDNLNITLQNDSTGGTSTAIALSKTGNHILANGGVFDAGSVTGTGAQANALAITGANNRIDFNGSVLKGDIRSSAAGNTVNLTNGSLTGDVLTGKNSFSLNLDGNTWTGGTGSANTPDVSLSNNSVWNVTGDSSTNSLALNGNNSLNLVEADGQAQLGGHGFAGTKSGVNLTVATDLTSDGKGVTSVLAGTYSPDNLHGLTNTGSADNYHFGTLHVDGLATGGKYALSLESSGAEPYTIGGRLADGPDATSAHDFVSYMTSENRVVTDKDGTPVTQMVNSDADFTSQSAPAELGVYQYAAEKVMDGVNNRTNIYYSSTGKLSNSAATAVSLAAAPVDVANLESDTLAKHMNSVRHGKDSGVWVSYFGGENRNTTAVGPEYKLKTNGVMLGVDTLTENNWLAGVAVSSARSDMSVMNSSGDLDSYGAQFYMSRRYDSGVFVDSALQFNHFSNTAKARMTDGQQAKADFSGNSYGLEAKVGYAWNSEGFFAEPYVRAAARAFDGEHYALSNGMTVNSNDYKSMLGEVGADLGYQYAISGGYVKPYLHLAALNEFADGNSVRVNNVSLDDSVKGAAFQAGLGAEVKMTDNLGGYAAFDYTKGDNTERPWQATVGVNYTW
;
A
#
# COMPACT_ATOMS: atom_id res chain seq x y z
N MET A 1 -42.87 35.96 -2.79
CA MET A 1 -41.45 35.71 -2.54
C MET A 1 -40.58 35.68 -3.78
N SER A 2 -41.16 35.44 -4.94
CA SER A 2 -40.42 35.42 -6.22
C SER A 2 -39.76 36.74 -6.63
N THR A 3 -40.13 37.79 -6.01
CA THR A 3 -39.75 39.13 -6.44
C THR A 3 -38.42 39.64 -5.90
N LEU A 4 -37.76 38.91 -5.01
CA LEU A 4 -36.41 39.26 -4.57
C LEU A 4 -35.32 38.88 -5.59
N THR A 5 -35.71 38.14 -6.63
CA THR A 5 -34.77 37.81 -7.70
C THR A 5 -34.54 38.91 -8.67
N ALA A 6 -35.44 39.90 -8.63
CA ALA A 6 -35.44 40.86 -9.68
C ALA A 6 -34.32 41.86 -9.49
N GLN A 7 -33.70 42.15 -10.56
CA GLN A 7 -33.04 43.45 -10.73
C GLN A 7 -31.65 43.60 -10.13
N GLY A 8 -30.89 42.55 -10.12
CA GLY A 8 -29.48 42.65 -9.78
C GLY A 8 -29.22 43.25 -8.41
N GLY A 9 -30.18 43.08 -7.51
CA GLY A 9 -30.03 43.54 -6.13
C GLY A 9 -28.92 42.67 -5.49
N PRO A 10 -27.85 43.32 -5.15
CA PRO A 10 -26.68 42.52 -4.76
C PRO A 10 -26.79 41.94 -3.36
N LEU A 11 -27.74 42.36 -2.55
CA LEU A 11 -27.79 42.00 -1.16
C LEU A 11 -28.31 40.54 -0.99
N ILE A 12 -29.51 40.30 -1.52
CA ILE A 12 -30.13 39.00 -1.57
C ILE A 12 -30.96 38.85 -2.83
N SER A 13 -30.75 37.81 -3.60
CA SER A 13 -31.62 37.43 -4.70
C SER A 13 -32.89 36.78 -4.15
N GLY A 14 -33.96 36.79 -4.91
CA GLY A 14 -35.15 36.01 -4.55
C GLY A 14 -34.90 34.53 -4.44
N THR A 15 -33.92 34.02 -5.18
CA THR A 15 -33.48 32.63 -5.08
C THR A 15 -32.86 32.36 -3.70
N GLN A 16 -32.01 33.24 -3.20
CA GLN A 16 -31.40 33.15 -1.88
C GLN A 16 -32.43 33.24 -0.77
N PHE A 17 -33.37 34.13 -0.91
CA PHE A 17 -34.47 34.25 0.04
C PHE A 17 -35.34 33.00 0.07
N ASN A 18 -35.67 32.47 -1.10
CA ASN A 18 -36.44 31.25 -1.18
C ASN A 18 -35.66 30.05 -0.58
N GLN A 19 -34.35 30.02 -0.74
CA GLN A 19 -33.52 29.02 -0.08
C GLN A 19 -33.48 29.19 1.42
N ILE A 20 -33.38 30.39 1.92
CA ILE A 20 -33.47 30.65 3.37
C ILE A 20 -34.83 30.19 3.88
N SER A 21 -35.89 30.52 3.22
CA SER A 21 -37.24 30.07 3.62
C SER A 21 -37.45 28.57 3.47
N ALA A 22 -36.75 27.93 2.54
CA ALA A 22 -36.77 26.47 2.36
C ALA A 22 -35.80 25.72 3.30
N ALA A 23 -34.97 26.44 4.03
CA ALA A 23 -33.90 25.88 4.85
C ALA A 23 -34.39 24.95 5.96
N GLY A 24 -35.58 25.10 6.36
CA GLY A 24 -36.20 24.25 7.38
C GLY A 24 -36.62 22.85 6.92
N GLY A 25 -36.15 22.31 5.74
CA GLY A 25 -36.49 20.98 5.37
C GLY A 25 -36.84 20.76 3.90
N GLY A 26 -36.30 21.60 3.05
CA GLY A 26 -36.56 21.50 1.60
C GLY A 26 -37.91 22.09 1.19
N PHE A 27 -38.55 22.90 2.06
CA PHE A 27 -39.83 23.51 1.76
C PHE A 27 -39.63 24.72 0.84
N LYS A 28 -40.50 24.84 -0.15
CA LYS A 28 -40.43 25.88 -1.15
C LYS A 28 -41.12 27.15 -0.69
N THR A 29 -42.05 27.00 0.24
CA THR A 29 -42.81 28.11 0.77
C THR A 29 -42.94 28.05 2.28
N TYR A 30 -43.25 29.16 2.89
CA TYR A 30 -43.52 29.21 4.32
C TYR A 30 -44.72 28.35 4.71
N ASP A 31 -45.74 28.31 3.86
CA ASP A 31 -46.90 27.44 4.11
C ASP A 31 -46.58 25.96 4.12
N GLU A 32 -45.71 25.52 3.21
CA GLU A 32 -45.21 24.13 3.25
C GLU A 32 -44.44 23.82 4.51
N LEU A 33 -43.61 24.74 4.98
CA LEU A 33 -42.87 24.61 6.24
C LEU A 33 -43.87 24.49 7.42
N LEU A 34 -44.87 25.34 7.50
CA LEU A 34 -45.90 25.28 8.54
C LEU A 34 -46.73 23.99 8.52
N GLU A 35 -47.13 23.56 7.32
CA GLU A 35 -47.86 22.32 7.13
C GLU A 35 -47.05 21.13 7.56
N SER A 36 -45.79 21.10 7.22
CA SER A 36 -44.88 19.99 7.64
C SER A 36 -44.67 20.03 9.15
N ALA A 37 -44.44 21.18 9.73
CA ALA A 37 -44.36 21.34 11.18
C ALA A 37 -45.61 20.87 11.91
N GLY A 38 -46.78 21.07 11.32
CA GLY A 38 -48.04 20.56 11.82
C GLY A 38 -48.21 19.07 11.68
N LYS A 39 -47.69 18.48 10.57
CA LYS A 39 -47.77 17.02 10.28
C LYS A 39 -46.74 16.19 11.02
N SER A 40 -45.62 16.72 11.39
CA SER A 40 -44.65 15.98 12.21
C SER A 40 -45.21 15.66 13.59
N GLY A 41 -46.34 16.13 13.80
CA GLY A 41 -47.40 15.43 14.54
C GLY A 41 -47.33 15.44 16.00
N THR A 42 -46.73 15.96 16.54
CA THR A 42 -46.68 15.81 17.92
C THR A 42 -46.65 17.15 18.53
N ASN A 43 -47.55 17.47 19.15
CA ASN A 43 -47.49 18.62 20.09
C ASN A 43 -46.57 19.75 19.62
N VAL A 44 -46.28 19.66 18.29
CA VAL A 44 -45.39 20.61 17.64
C VAL A 44 -45.78 21.98 17.97
N LEU A 45 -47.00 22.07 18.26
CA LEU A 45 -47.56 23.30 18.72
C LEU A 45 -48.65 22.91 19.65
N THR A 46 -48.35 22.96 20.90
CA THR A 46 -49.36 22.94 21.97
C THR A 46 -50.41 23.96 21.70
N SER A 47 -50.16 24.87 20.77
CA SER A 47 -51.19 25.69 20.19
C SER A 47 -50.99 25.85 18.68
N HIS A 48 -51.68 25.01 17.93
CA HIS A 48 -51.93 25.26 16.50
C HIS A 48 -52.37 26.68 16.23
N LYS A 49 -53.05 27.29 17.19
CA LYS A 49 -53.47 28.68 17.16
C LYS A 49 -52.31 29.66 17.10
N ALA A 50 -51.27 29.46 17.91
CA ALA A 50 -50.07 30.31 17.87
C ALA A 50 -49.34 30.22 16.52
N LEU A 51 -49.34 29.04 15.88
CA LEU A 51 -48.79 28.91 14.54
C LEU A 51 -49.61 29.65 13.49
N LEU A 52 -50.90 29.59 13.53
CA LEU A 52 -51.78 30.30 12.64
C LEU A 52 -51.65 31.82 12.81
N GLU A 53 -51.56 32.29 14.06
CA GLU A 53 -51.31 33.69 14.34
C GLU A 53 -49.96 34.15 13.83
N ALA A 54 -48.91 33.33 14.00
CA ALA A 54 -47.62 33.63 13.47
C ALA A 54 -47.58 33.62 11.93
N LYS A 55 -48.35 32.71 11.29
CA LYS A 55 -48.52 32.70 9.83
C LYS A 55 -49.20 33.95 9.32
N ASP A 56 -50.26 34.39 9.98
CA ASP A 56 -50.97 35.60 9.59
C ASP A 56 -50.08 36.86 9.79
N ASN A 57 -49.34 36.93 10.88
CA ASN A 57 -48.38 37.97 11.11
C ASN A 57 -47.28 38.01 10.07
N LEU A 58 -46.77 36.82 9.66
CA LEU A 58 -45.78 36.70 8.59
C LEU A 58 -46.38 37.12 7.23
N ASN A 59 -47.60 36.68 6.91
CA ASN A 59 -48.23 37.04 5.65
C ASN A 59 -48.44 38.58 5.55
N ASN A 60 -48.82 39.22 6.65
CA ASN A 60 -48.93 40.65 6.72
C ASN A 60 -47.57 41.35 6.56
N ALA A 61 -46.55 40.84 7.27
CA ALA A 61 -45.17 41.34 7.13
C ALA A 61 -44.62 41.15 5.74
N LEU A 62 -44.91 40.01 5.11
CA LEU A 62 -44.49 39.71 3.73
C LEU A 62 -45.20 40.59 2.70
N THR A 63 -46.44 41.01 2.95
CA THR A 63 -47.13 41.95 2.07
C THR A 63 -46.47 43.34 2.12
N ASP A 64 -46.16 43.81 3.30
CA ASP A 64 -45.41 45.04 3.46
C ASP A 64 -43.99 44.93 2.89
N VAL A 65 -43.34 43.78 3.15
CA VAL A 65 -41.99 43.53 2.60
C VAL A 65 -42.03 43.49 1.08
N THR A 66 -43.09 42.98 0.45
CA THR A 66 -43.14 42.93 -1.01
C THR A 66 -43.08 44.31 -1.63
N ALA A 67 -43.79 45.23 -1.06
CA ALA A 67 -43.75 46.63 -1.51
C ALA A 67 -42.40 47.31 -1.22
N GLN A 68 -41.84 47.07 -0.06
CA GLN A 68 -40.53 47.60 0.33
C GLN A 68 -39.37 46.93 -0.40
N ARG A 69 -39.55 45.68 -0.80
CA ARG A 69 -38.54 44.92 -1.55
C ARG A 69 -38.28 45.46 -2.94
N GLU A 70 -39.31 45.83 -3.65
CA GLU A 70 -39.13 46.50 -4.95
C GLU A 70 -38.35 47.78 -4.80
N LYS A 71 -38.66 48.56 -3.73
CA LYS A 71 -37.94 49.77 -3.41
C LYS A 71 -36.51 49.49 -2.99
N LEU A 72 -36.30 48.44 -2.17
CA LEU A 72 -34.97 47.99 -1.74
C LEU A 72 -34.16 47.46 -2.93
N ALA A 73 -34.74 46.63 -3.78
CA ALA A 73 -34.05 46.08 -4.95
C ALA A 73 -33.58 47.20 -5.89
N LYS A 74 -34.41 48.18 -6.11
CA LYS A 74 -34.06 49.37 -6.91
C LYS A 74 -32.95 50.18 -6.24
N SER A 75 -33.05 50.34 -4.92
CA SER A 75 -32.06 51.09 -4.13
C SER A 75 -30.72 50.32 -4.08
N MET A 76 -30.75 49.03 -3.96
CA MET A 76 -29.54 48.17 -3.88
C MET A 76 -28.81 48.06 -5.23
N THR A 77 -29.56 48.02 -6.34
CA THR A 77 -28.97 48.08 -7.67
C THR A 77 -28.26 49.43 -7.87
N TYR A 78 -28.88 50.51 -7.47
CA TYR A 78 -28.28 51.81 -7.49
C TYR A 78 -27.08 51.89 -6.55
N LEU A 79 -27.15 51.30 -5.37
CA LEU A 79 -26.08 51.27 -4.39
C LEU A 79 -24.86 50.53 -4.91
N ALA A 80 -25.07 49.36 -5.53
CA ALA A 80 -23.98 48.54 -6.09
C ALA A 80 -23.20 49.32 -7.15
N ASN A 81 -23.90 50.12 -7.93
CA ASN A 81 -23.31 50.86 -9.05
C ASN A 81 -22.84 52.26 -8.67
N SER A 82 -23.34 52.85 -7.57
CA SER A 82 -23.14 54.28 -7.26
C SER A 82 -23.10 54.62 -5.76
N MET A 83 -22.66 53.68 -4.93
CA MET A 83 -22.58 53.83 -3.48
C MET A 83 -22.05 55.20 -2.98
N PRO A 84 -20.99 55.76 -3.59
CA PRO A 84 -20.45 57.03 -3.15
C PRO A 84 -21.39 58.23 -3.37
N PHE A 85 -22.45 58.05 -4.10
CA PHE A 85 -23.33 59.15 -4.52
C PHE A 85 -24.68 59.12 -3.83
N TYR A 86 -24.91 58.23 -2.84
CA TYR A 86 -26.16 58.23 -2.09
C TYR A 86 -26.27 59.39 -1.14
N THR A 87 -27.46 60.00 -1.07
CA THR A 87 -27.77 60.95 -0.05
C THR A 87 -28.05 60.27 1.30
N PRO A 88 -27.92 60.97 2.44
CA PRO A 88 -28.26 60.40 3.74
C PRO A 88 -29.70 59.85 3.83
N GLU A 89 -30.67 60.54 3.19
CA GLU A 89 -32.05 60.08 3.16
C GLU A 89 -32.25 58.80 2.37
N GLU A 90 -31.52 58.63 1.29
CA GLU A 90 -31.53 57.34 0.51
C GLU A 90 -30.88 56.19 1.29
N GLN A 91 -29.82 56.47 2.04
CA GLN A 91 -29.21 55.52 2.92
C GLN A 91 -30.14 55.08 4.05
N ASP A 92 -30.88 55.99 4.65
CA ASP A 92 -31.90 55.73 5.66
C ASP A 92 -33.05 54.87 5.10
N ALA A 93 -33.50 55.13 3.89
CA ALA A 93 -34.54 54.38 3.23
C ALA A 93 -34.10 52.93 2.94
N VAL A 94 -32.87 52.72 2.53
CA VAL A 94 -32.29 51.38 2.32
C VAL A 94 -32.20 50.65 3.67
N GLY A 95 -31.76 51.30 4.73
CA GLY A 95 -31.69 50.76 6.07
C GLY A 95 -33.05 50.30 6.59
N GLY A 96 -34.08 51.13 6.40
CA GLY A 96 -35.45 50.81 6.81
C GLY A 96 -36.02 49.58 6.07
N ALA A 97 -35.84 49.51 4.76
CA ALA A 97 -36.31 48.36 3.98
C ALA A 97 -35.60 47.05 4.37
N ARG A 98 -34.33 47.15 4.71
CA ARG A 98 -33.57 46.02 5.22
C ARG A 98 -34.10 45.51 6.57
N ALA A 99 -34.40 46.40 7.48
CA ALA A 99 -34.96 46.06 8.79
C ALA A 99 -36.27 45.27 8.64
N VAL A 100 -37.15 45.75 7.76
CA VAL A 100 -38.40 45.02 7.45
C VAL A 100 -38.14 43.62 6.90
N TYR A 101 -37.19 43.48 6.04
CA TYR A 101 -36.80 42.19 5.48
C TYR A 101 -36.24 41.22 6.54
N LEU A 102 -35.36 41.72 7.39
CA LEU A 102 -34.80 40.94 8.48
C LEU A 102 -35.86 40.50 9.50
N ASP A 103 -36.83 41.38 9.80
CA ASP A 103 -37.96 41.06 10.67
C ASP A 103 -38.86 39.99 10.05
N ALA A 104 -39.09 40.00 8.75
CA ALA A 104 -39.80 38.95 8.06
C ALA A 104 -39.08 37.60 8.17
N LEU A 105 -37.77 37.55 7.96
CA LEU A 105 -36.97 36.36 8.15
C LEU A 105 -37.01 35.87 9.60
N LYS A 106 -36.91 36.76 10.55
CA LYS A 106 -37.01 36.46 11.98
C LYS A 106 -38.37 35.85 12.34
N SER A 107 -39.45 36.32 11.74
CA SER A 107 -40.77 35.77 11.94
C SER A 107 -40.90 34.35 11.42
N ILE A 108 -40.34 34.02 10.27
CA ILE A 108 -40.22 32.66 9.76
C ILE A 108 -39.46 31.78 10.72
N SER A 109 -38.31 32.27 11.23
CA SER A 109 -37.49 31.56 12.17
C SER A 109 -38.23 31.16 13.44
N LYS A 110 -38.89 32.14 14.04
CA LYS A 110 -39.62 31.93 15.30
C LYS A 110 -40.72 30.88 15.18
N VAL A 111 -41.37 30.83 14.04
CA VAL A 111 -42.42 29.84 13.80
C VAL A 111 -41.82 28.44 13.61
N SER A 112 -40.72 28.34 12.91
CA SER A 112 -40.07 27.03 12.64
C SER A 112 -39.37 26.43 13.86
N THR A 113 -39.17 27.17 14.91
CA THR A 113 -38.42 26.76 16.11
C THR A 113 -39.24 26.83 17.39
N SER A 114 -40.54 26.63 17.33
CA SER A 114 -41.36 26.47 18.54
C SER A 114 -40.84 25.32 19.41
N ALA A 115 -41.08 25.37 20.72
CA ALA A 115 -40.56 24.42 21.70
C ALA A 115 -40.85 22.96 21.33
N ASP A 116 -42.01 22.70 20.78
CA ASP A 116 -42.41 21.34 20.39
C ASP A 116 -41.77 20.87 19.09
N SER A 117 -41.40 21.78 18.19
CA SER A 117 -40.64 21.46 16.99
C SER A 117 -39.16 21.26 17.29
N GLN A 118 -38.61 21.79 18.37
CA GLN A 118 -37.23 21.54 18.78
C GLN A 118 -37.00 20.07 19.15
N SER A 119 -37.94 19.42 19.81
CA SER A 119 -37.83 17.99 20.13
C SER A 119 -37.83 17.09 18.89
N LYS A 120 -38.32 17.62 17.77
CA LYS A 120 -38.41 16.95 16.47
C LYS A 120 -37.63 17.67 15.39
N ALA A 121 -36.67 18.37 15.78
CA ALA A 121 -35.86 19.18 14.91
C ALA A 121 -35.20 18.37 13.76
N GLY A 122 -34.93 17.09 13.94
CA GLY A 122 -34.50 16.20 12.89
C GLY A 122 -35.53 16.01 11.77
N ASP A 123 -36.83 16.02 12.12
CA ASP A 123 -37.91 15.79 11.16
C ASP A 123 -38.27 17.05 10.38
N ALA A 124 -38.14 18.21 11.00
CA ALA A 124 -38.47 19.50 10.38
C ALA A 124 -37.36 20.03 9.45
N GLY A 125 -36.20 19.43 9.49
CA GLY A 125 -35.04 19.89 8.75
C GLY A 125 -34.56 21.28 9.19
N LYS A 126 -33.34 21.38 9.60
CA LYS A 126 -32.71 22.62 10.04
C LYS A 126 -31.52 22.91 9.13
N VAL A 127 -31.40 24.18 8.78
CA VAL A 127 -30.27 24.64 7.97
C VAL A 127 -29.68 25.89 8.58
N THR A 128 -28.40 25.97 8.69
CA THR A 128 -27.68 27.19 8.96
C THR A 128 -27.20 27.81 7.64
N HIS A 129 -27.69 28.99 7.35
CA HIS A 129 -27.29 29.73 6.15
C HIS A 129 -26.22 30.75 6.46
N ILE A 130 -25.15 30.68 5.68
CA ILE A 130 -24.12 31.71 5.66
C ILE A 130 -24.13 32.38 4.28
N LEU A 131 -24.43 33.64 4.24
CA LEU A 131 -24.41 34.42 3.01
C LEU A 131 -23.12 35.24 2.94
N GLY A 132 -22.51 35.29 1.79
CA GLY A 132 -21.33 36.09 1.55
C GLY A 132 -21.59 37.59 1.79
N SER A 133 -20.55 38.32 2.17
CA SER A 133 -20.68 39.72 2.43
C SER A 133 -20.90 40.54 1.16
N LEU A 134 -21.65 41.59 1.31
CA LEU A 134 -21.90 42.58 0.28
C LEU A 134 -21.22 43.88 0.63
N THR A 135 -21.00 44.71 -0.35
CA THR A 135 -20.40 46.03 -0.14
C THR A 135 -21.18 46.90 0.78
N SER A 136 -22.44 46.61 1.00
CA SER A 136 -23.29 47.35 1.93
C SER A 136 -24.41 46.49 2.44
N GLY A 137 -24.32 46.16 3.69
CA GLY A 137 -25.39 45.56 4.46
C GLY A 137 -25.68 44.10 4.15
N GLU A 138 -25.80 43.41 5.18
CA GLU A 138 -25.82 41.99 5.21
C GLU A 138 -26.93 41.47 6.08
N LEU A 139 -27.23 40.19 5.90
CA LEU A 139 -28.21 39.49 6.71
C LEU A 139 -27.55 38.91 7.95
N LYS A 140 -28.34 38.87 9.03
CA LYS A 140 -27.98 38.01 10.17
C LYS A 140 -28.17 36.56 9.80
N GLU A 141 -27.35 35.72 10.36
CA GLU A 141 -27.57 34.27 10.32
C GLU A 141 -28.80 33.90 11.14
N PHE A 142 -29.52 32.97 10.65
CA PHE A 142 -30.69 32.41 11.26
C PHE A 142 -30.36 31.16 12.09
N ASP A 143 -30.74 31.16 13.36
CA ASP A 143 -30.64 29.96 14.18
C ASP A 143 -32.00 29.27 14.27
N PRO A 144 -32.20 28.14 13.55
CA PRO A 144 -33.48 27.46 13.53
C PRO A 144 -33.86 26.78 14.82
N LEU A 145 -32.92 26.59 15.76
CA LEU A 145 -33.21 25.99 17.05
C LEU A 145 -33.79 26.93 18.05
N THR A 146 -33.17 28.09 18.20
CA THR A 146 -33.55 29.08 19.18
C THR A 146 -34.61 30.02 18.62
N GLY A 147 -34.75 30.07 17.30
CA GLY A 147 -35.60 31.04 16.64
C GLY A 147 -35.08 32.47 16.72
N GLU A 148 -33.81 32.62 17.04
CA GLU A 148 -33.17 33.89 17.19
C GLU A 148 -32.16 34.17 16.08
N TYR A 149 -31.94 35.41 15.77
CA TYR A 149 -30.87 35.79 14.88
C TYR A 149 -29.54 35.86 15.61
N LYS A 150 -28.58 35.12 15.14
CA LYS A 150 -27.18 35.33 15.52
C LYS A 150 -26.58 36.40 14.60
N SER A 151 -25.79 37.26 15.13
CA SER A 151 -25.01 38.21 14.35
C SER A 151 -23.79 37.52 13.77
N VAL A 152 -24.00 36.63 12.77
CA VAL A 152 -22.99 35.80 12.18
C VAL A 152 -22.49 36.42 10.89
N ILE A 153 -23.39 36.91 10.08
CA ILE A 153 -23.09 37.55 8.81
C ILE A 153 -22.78 39.07 9.04
N VAL A 154 -23.48 39.69 9.96
CA VAL A 154 -23.32 41.11 10.25
C VAL A 154 -22.95 41.34 11.71
N ASN A 155 -22.16 42.36 11.95
CA ASN A 155 -21.93 42.91 13.28
C ASN A 155 -22.98 43.97 13.54
N THR A 156 -23.59 43.99 14.72
CA THR A 156 -24.59 44.98 15.11
C THR A 156 -24.18 45.72 16.37
N ASP A 157 -24.58 46.96 16.48
CA ASP A 157 -24.47 47.74 17.72
C ASP A 157 -25.57 47.31 18.72
N ASP A 158 -25.53 47.87 19.92
CA ASP A 158 -26.52 47.62 20.98
C ASP A 158 -27.97 48.01 20.61
N LYS A 159 -28.13 48.80 19.58
CA LYS A 159 -29.44 49.21 19.04
C LYS A 159 -29.91 48.35 17.88
N GLY A 160 -29.07 47.33 17.46
CA GLY A 160 -29.36 46.46 16.35
C GLY A 160 -29.03 47.03 14.97
N ASN A 161 -28.33 48.17 14.91
CA ASN A 161 -27.88 48.73 13.64
C ASN A 161 -26.67 47.92 13.14
N ILE A 162 -26.62 47.65 11.84
CA ILE A 162 -25.52 46.93 11.21
C ILE A 162 -24.28 47.84 11.18
N THR A 163 -23.21 47.40 11.80
CA THR A 163 -21.94 48.14 11.90
C THR A 163 -20.84 47.55 11.01
N GLY A 164 -21.05 46.38 10.45
CA GLY A 164 -20.09 45.74 9.58
C GLY A 164 -20.50 44.30 9.19
N VAL A 165 -19.61 43.62 8.49
CA VAL A 165 -19.80 42.28 7.98
C VAL A 165 -18.99 41.33 8.81
N LYS A 166 -19.56 40.17 9.16
CA LYS A 166 -18.82 39.07 9.74
C LYS A 166 -18.41 38.14 8.63
N ASP A 167 -17.14 37.85 8.55
CA ASP A 167 -16.55 36.99 7.55
C ASP A 167 -15.96 35.68 8.16
N ASN A 168 -15.95 35.59 9.49
CA ASN A 168 -15.43 34.45 10.24
C ASN A 168 -16.52 33.87 11.15
N PHE A 169 -16.72 32.56 11.03
CA PHE A 169 -17.75 31.81 11.76
C PHE A 169 -17.11 30.69 12.56
N THR A 170 -17.26 30.70 13.85
CA THR A 170 -16.73 29.70 14.77
C THR A 170 -17.78 28.63 15.09
N ALA A 171 -17.37 27.54 15.73
CA ALA A 171 -18.29 26.52 16.19
C ALA A 171 -19.39 27.06 17.12
N ASN A 172 -19.13 28.14 17.85
CA ASN A 172 -20.10 28.78 18.74
C ASN A 172 -21.11 29.63 17.98
N ASP A 173 -20.80 30.04 16.77
CA ASP A 173 -21.69 30.87 15.95
C ASP A 173 -22.73 30.04 15.19
N LEU A 174 -22.45 28.71 15.00
CA LEU A 174 -23.19 27.83 14.12
C LEU A 174 -23.94 26.78 14.89
N TYR A 175 -25.14 26.46 14.42
CA TYR A 175 -25.85 25.29 14.86
C TYR A 175 -25.79 24.19 13.79
N THR A 176 -25.06 23.11 14.07
CA THR A 176 -24.71 22.10 13.07
C THR A 176 -25.11 20.69 13.45
N GLY A 177 -26.01 20.57 14.43
CA GLY A 177 -26.54 19.30 14.91
C GLY A 177 -25.58 18.57 15.87
N THR A 178 -26.03 17.42 16.31
CA THR A 178 -25.28 16.50 17.16
C THR A 178 -25.46 15.08 16.64
N GLN A 179 -24.63 14.16 17.12
CA GLN A 179 -24.76 12.74 16.77
C GLN A 179 -26.14 12.17 17.08
N ASP A 180 -26.72 12.57 18.23
CA ASP A 180 -28.04 12.10 18.68
C ASP A 180 -29.20 12.85 18.00
N ASN A 181 -28.93 14.03 17.47
CA ASN A 181 -29.90 14.87 16.80
C ASN A 181 -29.32 15.46 15.49
N PRO A 182 -29.08 14.61 14.49
CA PRO A 182 -28.56 15.06 13.21
C PRO A 182 -29.63 15.80 12.38
N PHE A 183 -29.17 16.62 11.46
CA PHE A 183 -30.05 17.24 10.48
C PHE A 183 -30.50 16.23 9.42
N THR A 184 -31.75 16.34 9.00
CA THR A 184 -32.33 15.55 7.89
C THR A 184 -32.32 16.28 6.55
N THR A 185 -31.78 17.48 6.53
CA THR A 185 -31.54 18.28 5.32
C THR A 185 -30.14 18.84 5.35
N THR A 186 -29.76 19.63 4.35
CA THR A 186 -28.45 20.33 4.34
C THR A 186 -28.25 21.08 5.66
N VAL A 187 -27.12 20.84 6.29
CA VAL A 187 -26.79 21.43 7.60
C VAL A 187 -26.22 22.83 7.44
N LEU A 188 -25.30 22.99 6.52
CA LEU A 188 -24.62 24.27 6.28
C LEU A 188 -24.68 24.62 4.79
N ASP A 189 -25.29 25.75 4.50
CA ASP A 189 -25.38 26.33 3.15
C ASP A 189 -24.57 27.61 3.12
N ILE A 190 -23.43 27.59 2.45
CA ILE A 190 -22.54 28.72 2.28
C ILE A 190 -22.69 29.24 0.87
N ARG A 191 -23.07 30.51 0.75
CA ARG A 191 -23.31 31.12 -0.54
C ARG A 191 -22.52 32.41 -0.73
N ALA A 192 -21.60 32.36 -1.68
CA ALA A 192 -20.93 33.55 -2.15
C ALA A 192 -21.94 34.41 -2.96
N LEU A 193 -22.15 35.63 -2.56
CA LEU A 193 -23.08 36.53 -3.23
C LEU A 193 -22.43 37.14 -4.47
N GLU A 194 -23.18 37.11 -5.57
CA GLU A 194 -22.77 37.79 -6.77
C GLU A 194 -22.89 39.31 -6.58
N LEU A 195 -21.79 40.00 -6.67
CA LEU A 195 -21.76 41.46 -6.74
C LEU A 195 -22.00 41.82 -8.19
N GLY A 196 -22.97 42.71 -8.42
CA GLY A 196 -23.32 43.21 -9.74
C GLY A 196 -22.15 43.91 -10.44
N ASN A 197 -22.33 44.20 -11.73
CA ASN A 197 -21.40 44.99 -12.51
C ASN A 197 -21.24 46.37 -11.87
N GLY A 198 -20.07 46.68 -11.40
CA GLY A 198 -19.79 47.97 -10.74
C GLY A 198 -18.33 48.06 -10.35
N PRO A 199 -17.95 49.12 -9.62
CA PRO A 199 -16.58 49.19 -9.12
C PRO A 199 -16.22 47.95 -8.35
N LEU A 200 -15.01 47.41 -8.57
CA LEU A 200 -14.55 46.23 -7.87
C LEU A 200 -14.50 46.49 -6.36
N ALA A 201 -15.28 45.75 -5.63
CA ALA A 201 -15.18 45.70 -4.18
C ALA A 201 -13.92 44.97 -3.72
N ASP A 202 -13.57 45.14 -2.46
CA ASP A 202 -12.52 44.39 -1.83
C ASP A 202 -12.76 42.87 -1.90
N THR A 203 -11.72 42.09 -1.62
CA THR A 203 -11.79 40.66 -1.57
C THR A 203 -12.87 40.17 -0.62
N ASN A 204 -13.70 39.26 -1.08
CA ASN A 204 -14.75 38.63 -0.28
C ASN A 204 -14.27 37.26 0.19
N THR A 205 -14.07 37.12 1.49
CA THR A 205 -13.65 35.86 2.10
C THR A 205 -14.65 35.43 3.15
N ILE A 206 -15.10 34.16 3.05
CA ILE A 206 -15.97 33.55 4.04
C ILE A 206 -15.16 32.44 4.71
N THR A 207 -14.97 32.54 6.02
CA THR A 207 -14.21 31.56 6.81
C THR A 207 -15.13 30.87 7.79
N VAL A 208 -15.11 29.53 7.79
CA VAL A 208 -15.82 28.69 8.75
C VAL A 208 -14.81 27.88 9.54
N GLY A 209 -14.92 27.97 10.87
CA GLY A 209 -14.01 27.30 11.78
C GLY A 209 -12.81 28.16 12.17
N GLU A 210 -12.00 27.67 13.04
CA GLU A 210 -10.83 28.34 13.59
C GLU A 210 -9.57 27.49 13.38
N ALA A 211 -8.47 28.15 13.06
CA ALA A 211 -7.18 27.48 12.94
C ALA A 211 -6.56 27.20 14.32
N GLY A 212 -5.79 26.13 14.37
CA GLY A 212 -4.96 25.79 15.53
C GLY A 212 -5.43 24.53 16.27
N SER A 213 -4.50 23.88 16.92
CA SER A 213 -4.73 22.59 17.59
C SER A 213 -5.61 22.65 18.86
N LYS A 214 -5.88 23.85 19.34
CA LYS A 214 -6.73 24.09 20.52
C LYS A 214 -8.12 24.64 20.13
N ALA A 215 -8.35 24.91 18.85
CA ALA A 215 -9.63 25.39 18.39
C ALA A 215 -10.69 24.28 18.47
N THR A 216 -11.90 24.64 18.83
CA THR A 216 -13.03 23.70 18.81
C THR A 216 -13.43 23.45 17.36
N PRO A 217 -13.42 22.19 16.89
CA PRO A 217 -13.85 21.88 15.54
C PRO A 217 -15.34 22.17 15.36
N VAL A 218 -15.70 22.52 14.14
CA VAL A 218 -17.10 22.59 13.73
C VAL A 218 -17.57 21.19 13.40
N GLU A 219 -18.44 20.63 14.22
CA GLU A 219 -18.97 19.27 14.02
C GLU A 219 -20.31 19.34 13.30
N ILE A 220 -20.41 18.77 12.13
CA ILE A 220 -21.60 18.73 11.28
C ILE A 220 -22.17 17.33 11.26
N TRP A 221 -23.42 17.19 11.70
CA TRP A 221 -24.11 15.90 11.79
C TRP A 221 -25.35 15.88 10.90
N ALA A 222 -25.39 14.99 9.95
CA ALA A 222 -26.45 14.90 8.94
C ALA A 222 -26.92 13.46 8.70
N LYS A 223 -28.19 13.34 8.31
CA LYS A 223 -28.83 12.12 7.76
C LYS A 223 -29.67 12.55 6.57
N THR A 224 -29.02 12.81 5.44
CA THR A 224 -29.64 13.45 4.28
C THR A 224 -29.72 12.54 3.05
N ALA A 225 -29.53 11.23 3.23
CA ALA A 225 -29.59 10.27 2.15
C ALA A 225 -30.98 10.22 1.50
N GLY A 226 -31.01 9.94 0.22
CA GLY A 226 -32.24 9.79 -0.56
C GLY A 226 -31.97 9.21 -1.93
N LYS A 227 -33.03 9.00 -2.70
CA LYS A 227 -32.89 8.66 -4.12
C LYS A 227 -32.16 9.78 -4.85
N GLU A 228 -31.53 9.44 -5.96
CA GLU A 228 -30.94 10.45 -6.85
C GLU A 228 -31.95 11.56 -7.18
N GLY A 229 -31.52 12.80 -7.05
CA GLY A 229 -32.36 13.99 -7.20
C GLY A 229 -33.14 14.42 -5.95
N THR A 230 -33.24 13.57 -4.92
CA THR A 230 -33.89 13.92 -3.64
C THR A 230 -32.90 14.01 -2.47
N ALA A 231 -31.78 13.34 -2.57
CA ALA A 231 -30.69 13.42 -1.60
C ALA A 231 -30.16 14.86 -1.50
N LYS A 232 -29.78 15.26 -0.28
CA LYS A 232 -29.21 16.57 -0.04
C LYS A 232 -27.76 16.42 0.45
N PRO A 233 -26.85 17.33 0.06
CA PRO A 233 -25.52 17.34 0.68
C PRO A 233 -25.61 17.80 2.13
N ALA A 234 -24.70 17.32 2.97
CA ALA A 234 -24.60 17.83 4.33
C ALA A 234 -24.17 19.30 4.35
N VAL A 235 -23.22 19.64 3.49
CA VAL A 235 -22.73 21.01 3.29
C VAL A 235 -22.74 21.33 1.81
N ILE A 236 -23.18 22.55 1.47
CA ILE A 236 -23.13 23.09 0.11
C ILE A 236 -22.40 24.45 0.08
N LEU A 237 -21.50 24.57 -0.89
CA LEU A 237 -20.86 25.84 -1.24
C LEU A 237 -21.37 26.25 -2.61
N SER A 238 -21.86 27.48 -2.74
CA SER A 238 -22.43 27.96 -4.00
C SER A 238 -22.15 29.43 -4.24
N GLY A 239 -22.56 29.93 -5.39
CA GLY A 239 -22.38 31.31 -5.83
C GLY A 239 -21.14 31.51 -6.71
N ASN A 240 -20.85 32.75 -7.04
CA ASN A 240 -19.74 33.10 -7.91
C ASN A 240 -18.55 33.60 -7.09
N LEU A 241 -17.39 33.05 -7.38
CA LEU A 241 -16.12 33.45 -6.78
C LEU A 241 -15.27 34.12 -7.86
N ARG A 242 -14.92 35.38 -7.64
CA ARG A 242 -14.12 36.15 -8.60
C ARG A 242 -12.63 35.86 -8.39
N THR A 243 -11.92 35.82 -9.47
CA THR A 243 -10.47 35.77 -9.47
C THR A 243 -9.85 37.12 -9.16
N ALA A 244 -8.55 37.15 -8.87
CA ALA A 244 -7.81 38.39 -8.74
C ALA A 244 -7.76 39.15 -10.07
N THR A 245 -7.73 40.46 -9.99
CA THR A 245 -7.58 41.35 -11.16
C THR A 245 -6.37 42.26 -11.01
N ALA A 246 -5.76 42.58 -12.13
CA ALA A 246 -4.71 43.58 -12.19
C ALA A 246 -5.29 45.02 -12.35
N GLN A 247 -4.55 46.04 -11.90
CA GLN A 247 -4.84 47.39 -12.23
C GLN A 247 -4.75 47.57 -13.76
N VAL A 248 -5.63 48.39 -14.31
CA VAL A 248 -5.61 48.74 -15.73
C VAL A 248 -5.10 50.15 -15.92
N ASP A 249 -4.44 50.40 -17.05
CA ASP A 249 -4.00 51.73 -17.48
C ASP A 249 -5.13 52.52 -18.15
N GLU A 250 -4.81 53.72 -18.64
CA GLU A 250 -5.75 54.62 -19.31
C GLU A 250 -6.40 54.01 -20.57
N ASN A 251 -5.81 52.96 -21.13
CA ASN A 251 -6.29 52.24 -22.29
C ASN A 251 -7.00 50.94 -21.93
N GLY A 252 -7.21 50.65 -20.64
CA GLY A 252 -7.81 49.42 -20.14
C GLY A 252 -6.88 48.20 -20.19
N GLN A 253 -5.56 48.38 -20.33
CA GLN A 253 -4.60 47.30 -20.35
C GLN A 253 -4.08 46.99 -18.93
N PRO A 254 -3.92 45.71 -18.57
CA PRO A 254 -3.43 45.36 -17.25
C PRO A 254 -2.04 45.94 -16.97
N VAL A 255 -1.89 46.61 -15.84
CA VAL A 255 -0.58 47.07 -15.38
C VAL A 255 0.17 45.93 -14.71
N LYS A 256 1.28 45.56 -15.29
CA LYS A 256 2.07 44.42 -14.84
C LYS A 256 2.50 44.53 -13.36
N GLY A 257 2.16 43.54 -12.56
CA GLY A 257 2.56 43.44 -11.16
C GLY A 257 1.74 44.24 -10.17
N GLN A 258 0.64 44.86 -10.59
CA GLN A 258 -0.29 45.54 -9.70
C GLN A 258 -1.65 44.82 -9.65
N ILE A 259 -1.99 44.33 -8.47
CA ILE A 259 -3.28 43.68 -8.19
C ILE A 259 -4.23 44.73 -7.59
N VAL A 260 -5.37 44.94 -8.23
CA VAL A 260 -6.43 45.81 -7.74
C VAL A 260 -7.31 45.10 -6.73
N ARG A 261 -7.47 43.78 -6.94
CA ARG A 261 -8.37 42.94 -6.17
C ARG A 261 -7.81 41.53 -6.03
N GLY A 262 -7.78 41.02 -4.82
CA GLY A 262 -7.49 39.60 -4.58
C GLY A 262 -8.66 38.68 -4.99
N ALA A 263 -8.45 37.40 -5.02
CA ALA A 263 -9.48 36.43 -5.32
C ALA A 263 -10.51 36.31 -4.17
N ASP A 264 -11.75 36.07 -4.52
CA ASP A 264 -12.77 35.67 -3.53
C ASP A 264 -12.46 34.25 -3.04
N GLN A 265 -12.71 33.98 -1.76
CA GLN A 265 -12.39 32.72 -1.15
C GLN A 265 -13.48 32.20 -0.21
N ILE A 266 -13.72 30.91 -0.22
CA ILE A 266 -14.42 30.19 0.86
C ILE A 266 -13.39 29.29 1.55
N HIS A 267 -13.28 29.47 2.86
CA HIS A 267 -12.32 28.76 3.69
C HIS A 267 -13.04 27.97 4.77
N LEU A 268 -12.98 26.65 4.67
CA LEU A 268 -13.41 25.72 5.72
C LEU A 268 -12.17 25.22 6.45
N GLN A 269 -12.09 25.47 7.75
CA GLN A 269 -10.96 25.06 8.55
C GLN A 269 -11.40 24.37 9.83
N ASN A 270 -10.77 23.23 10.13
CA ASN A 270 -11.08 22.43 11.33
C ASN A 270 -12.58 22.09 11.41
N VAL A 271 -13.10 21.50 10.35
CA VAL A 271 -14.52 21.12 10.19
C VAL A 271 -14.61 19.62 10.00
N ASN A 272 -15.53 18.98 10.72
CA ASN A 272 -15.82 17.54 10.60
C ASN A 272 -17.25 17.35 10.09
N ILE A 273 -17.42 16.69 8.97
CA ILE A 273 -18.71 16.42 8.35
C ILE A 273 -19.02 14.93 8.51
N HIS A 274 -20.14 14.64 9.16
CA HIS A 274 -20.68 13.28 9.31
C HIS A 274 -22.03 13.21 8.62
N ASN A 275 -22.15 12.31 7.66
CA ASN A 275 -23.43 12.03 7.01
C ASN A 275 -23.64 10.53 6.89
N SER A 276 -24.82 10.05 7.26
CA SER A 276 -25.04 8.62 7.35
C SER A 276 -26.44 8.16 6.93
N PHE A 277 -26.49 6.96 6.41
CA PHE A 277 -27.70 6.15 6.24
C PHE A 277 -27.36 4.72 6.66
N THR A 278 -27.73 4.37 7.88
CA THR A 278 -27.38 3.08 8.49
C THR A 278 -28.44 2.01 8.25
N LEU A 279 -28.10 0.75 8.49
CA LEU A 279 -29.08 -0.35 8.52
C LEU A 279 -30.20 -0.09 9.52
N ALA A 280 -29.89 0.54 10.66
CA ALA A 280 -30.89 0.92 11.66
C ALA A 280 -31.84 2.01 11.13
N ASP A 281 -31.31 2.98 10.39
CA ASP A 281 -32.14 4.00 9.72
C ASP A 281 -33.08 3.35 8.69
N LYS A 282 -32.54 2.46 7.85
CA LYS A 282 -33.32 1.70 6.88
C LYS A 282 -34.40 0.88 7.56
N ALA A 283 -34.07 0.15 8.61
CA ALA A 283 -35.00 -0.66 9.35
C ALA A 283 -36.14 0.15 9.98
N LYS A 284 -35.80 1.32 10.57
CA LYS A 284 -36.80 2.24 11.13
C LYS A 284 -37.74 2.77 10.05
N MET A 285 -37.21 3.24 8.93
CA MET A 285 -38.00 3.76 7.80
C MET A 285 -38.92 2.68 7.22
N MET A 286 -38.39 1.44 7.07
CA MET A 286 -39.21 0.32 6.62
C MET A 286 -40.33 -0.03 7.61
N ALA A 287 -40.06 0.03 8.91
CA ALA A 287 -41.08 -0.22 9.95
C ALA A 287 -42.17 0.86 9.93
N ASP A 288 -41.80 2.12 9.76
CA ASP A 288 -42.74 3.23 9.64
C ASP A 288 -43.62 3.10 8.38
N ASP A 289 -43.02 2.73 7.25
CA ASP A 289 -43.73 2.44 6.01
C ASP A 289 -44.71 1.25 6.17
N MET A 290 -44.24 0.18 6.83
CA MET A 290 -45.06 -0.98 7.08
C MET A 290 -46.25 -0.66 7.97
N ALA A 291 -46.05 0.18 8.98
CA ALA A 291 -47.13 0.68 9.82
C ALA A 291 -48.15 1.49 9.01
N ALA A 292 -47.68 2.35 8.10
CA ALA A 292 -48.53 3.12 7.20
C ALA A 292 -49.30 2.23 6.22
N ILE A 293 -48.68 1.22 5.62
CA ILE A 293 -49.30 0.24 4.75
C ILE A 293 -50.42 -0.54 5.49
N ASN A 294 -50.12 -0.96 6.71
CA ASN A 294 -51.09 -1.67 7.55
C ASN A 294 -52.25 -0.76 7.96
N GLN A 295 -51.99 0.50 8.27
CA GLN A 295 -53.07 1.46 8.57
C GLN A 295 -53.95 1.71 7.34
N GLN A 296 -53.32 1.89 6.17
CA GLN A 296 -54.07 2.08 4.92
C GLN A 296 -54.94 0.86 4.58
N ALA A 297 -54.45 -0.35 4.86
CA ALA A 297 -55.23 -1.58 4.69
C ALA A 297 -56.45 -1.59 5.63
N LYS A 298 -56.30 -1.20 6.90
CA LYS A 298 -57.42 -1.05 7.84
C LYS A 298 -58.43 -0.03 7.37
N ASP A 299 -58.00 1.11 6.85
CA ASP A 299 -58.88 2.17 6.35
C ASP A 299 -59.65 1.72 5.13
N LYS A 300 -59.06 0.96 4.21
CA LYS A 300 -59.72 0.38 3.05
C LYS A 300 -60.79 -0.65 3.43
N LEU A 301 -60.53 -1.49 4.44
CA LEU A 301 -61.49 -2.43 5.02
C LEU A 301 -62.67 -1.70 5.61
N ALA A 302 -62.40 -0.65 6.40
CA ALA A 302 -63.44 0.19 7.01
C ALA A 302 -64.31 0.92 5.98
N ALA A 303 -63.75 1.23 4.80
CA ALA A 303 -64.46 1.81 3.66
C ALA A 303 -65.20 0.79 2.82
N GLY A 304 -65.26 -0.51 3.23
CA GLY A 304 -66.06 -1.56 2.62
C GLY A 304 -65.39 -2.27 1.43
N GLN A 305 -64.11 -2.13 1.26
CA GLN A 305 -63.38 -2.93 0.27
C GLN A 305 -63.29 -4.39 0.71
N THR A 306 -63.26 -5.32 -0.27
CA THR A 306 -63.16 -6.74 0.03
C THR A 306 -61.80 -7.10 0.62
N PRO A 307 -61.76 -7.97 1.64
CA PRO A 307 -60.50 -8.38 2.29
C PRO A 307 -59.45 -8.90 1.30
N ALA A 308 -59.85 -9.64 0.25
CA ALA A 308 -58.94 -10.18 -0.75
C ALA A 308 -58.20 -9.08 -1.55
N LYS A 309 -58.93 -8.04 -1.97
CA LYS A 309 -58.35 -6.90 -2.71
C LYS A 309 -57.44 -6.04 -1.79
N VAL A 310 -57.81 -5.91 -0.54
CA VAL A 310 -57.01 -5.18 0.42
C VAL A 310 -55.67 -5.90 0.70
N GLU A 311 -55.74 -7.24 0.84
CA GLU A 311 -54.55 -8.05 1.09
C GLU A 311 -53.64 -8.12 -0.17
N GLU A 312 -54.23 -8.20 -1.37
CA GLU A 312 -53.49 -8.10 -2.63
C GLU A 312 -52.70 -6.77 -2.72
N SER A 313 -53.38 -5.65 -2.46
CA SER A 313 -52.76 -4.32 -2.43
C SER A 313 -51.69 -4.19 -1.35
N ARG A 314 -51.94 -4.76 -0.15
CA ARG A 314 -50.96 -4.78 0.95
C ARG A 314 -49.72 -5.59 0.59
N THR A 315 -49.91 -6.75 -0.02
CA THR A 315 -48.81 -7.64 -0.45
C THR A 315 -47.95 -6.97 -1.51
N GLU A 316 -48.59 -6.32 -2.49
CA GLU A 316 -47.88 -5.57 -3.54
C GLU A 316 -47.02 -4.44 -2.94
N GLN A 317 -47.60 -3.63 -2.07
CA GLN A 317 -46.89 -2.55 -1.39
C GLN A 317 -45.78 -3.08 -0.50
N THR A 318 -45.96 -4.18 0.19
CA THR A 318 -44.94 -4.80 1.04
C THR A 318 -43.77 -5.35 0.19
N THR A 319 -44.09 -5.90 -0.98
CA THR A 319 -43.08 -6.44 -1.89
C THR A 319 -42.18 -5.31 -2.41
N THR A 320 -42.76 -4.16 -2.76
CA THR A 320 -42.01 -3.00 -3.25
C THR A 320 -41.15 -2.35 -2.14
N LEU A 321 -41.56 -2.53 -0.90
CA LEU A 321 -40.85 -1.97 0.25
C LEU A 321 -39.44 -2.56 0.42
N ASN A 322 -39.22 -3.82 0.03
CA ASN A 322 -37.92 -4.48 0.19
C ASN A 322 -36.78 -3.79 -0.55
N THR A 323 -37.08 -3.12 -1.66
CA THR A 323 -36.08 -2.40 -2.49
C THR A 323 -36.27 -0.89 -2.47
N LYS A 324 -37.22 -0.38 -1.70
CA LYS A 324 -37.55 1.05 -1.66
C LYS A 324 -36.36 1.93 -1.33
N TYR A 325 -35.53 1.46 -0.42
CA TYR A 325 -34.36 2.20 0.09
C TYR A 325 -33.04 1.79 -0.56
N ASP A 326 -33.08 1.01 -1.62
CA ASP A 326 -31.89 0.71 -2.41
C ASP A 326 -31.53 1.89 -3.32
N GLY A 327 -30.26 2.02 -3.64
CA GLY A 327 -29.77 3.08 -4.52
C GLY A 327 -29.80 4.49 -3.92
N TYR A 328 -29.78 4.61 -2.59
CA TYR A 328 -29.73 5.91 -1.93
C TYR A 328 -28.37 6.59 -2.15
N ALA A 329 -28.41 7.86 -2.47
CA ALA A 329 -27.24 8.72 -2.57
C ALA A 329 -26.98 9.47 -1.25
N LEU A 330 -25.71 9.68 -0.95
CA LEU A 330 -25.24 10.37 0.24
C LEU A 330 -24.05 11.27 -0.13
N THR A 331 -24.11 12.55 0.18
CA THR A 331 -23.05 13.51 -0.15
C THR A 331 -22.61 14.27 1.10
N GLY A 332 -21.30 14.37 1.32
CA GLY A 332 -20.73 15.17 2.38
C GLY A 332 -20.71 16.65 2.02
N LEU A 333 -19.79 17.04 1.16
CA LEU A 333 -19.60 18.42 0.71
C LEU A 333 -19.93 18.53 -0.79
N GLN A 334 -20.88 19.36 -1.12
CA GLN A 334 -21.19 19.77 -2.50
C GLN A 334 -20.53 21.12 -2.77
N ILE A 335 -19.65 21.17 -3.75
CA ILE A 335 -19.04 22.41 -4.24
C ILE A 335 -19.73 22.77 -5.55
N ASP A 336 -20.60 23.76 -5.48
CA ASP A 336 -21.41 24.26 -6.58
C ASP A 336 -21.08 25.72 -6.91
N THR A 337 -19.88 26.14 -6.50
CA THR A 337 -19.37 27.46 -6.80
C THR A 337 -18.88 27.55 -8.23
N LYS A 338 -19.12 28.69 -8.83
CA LYS A 338 -18.64 29.07 -10.16
C LYS A 338 -17.52 30.08 -10.02
N THR A 339 -16.42 29.85 -10.69
CA THR A 339 -15.33 30.84 -10.74
C THR A 339 -15.53 31.75 -11.92
N VAL A 340 -15.41 33.06 -11.68
CA VAL A 340 -15.56 34.08 -12.70
C VAL A 340 -14.34 35.01 -12.74
N ASN A 341 -13.97 35.41 -13.92
CA ASN A 341 -12.89 36.38 -14.16
C ASN A 341 -13.48 37.75 -14.38
N PRO A 342 -13.21 38.72 -13.52
CA PRO A 342 -13.55 40.12 -13.77
C PRO A 342 -12.62 40.65 -14.88
N GLU A 343 -13.21 41.05 -16.02
CA GLU A 343 -12.49 41.68 -17.14
C GLU A 343 -12.94 43.13 -17.27
N PHE A 344 -11.97 44.02 -17.51
CA PHE A 344 -12.27 45.43 -17.71
C PHE A 344 -12.90 45.66 -19.08
N ASP A 345 -14.09 46.22 -19.10
CA ASP A 345 -14.75 46.66 -20.32
C ASP A 345 -14.47 48.16 -20.53
N PRO A 346 -13.66 48.51 -21.56
CA PRO A 346 -13.30 49.91 -21.82
C PRO A 346 -14.47 50.78 -22.28
N ASP A 347 -15.52 50.16 -22.86
CA ASP A 347 -16.70 50.92 -23.35
C ASP A 347 -17.57 51.36 -22.19
N SER A 348 -17.73 50.56 -21.17
CA SER A 348 -18.50 50.91 -19.97
C SER A 348 -17.63 51.50 -18.86
N GLY A 349 -16.30 51.33 -18.91
CA GLY A 349 -15.40 51.76 -17.84
C GLY A 349 -15.54 50.90 -16.57
N THR A 350 -16.12 49.72 -16.67
CA THR A 350 -16.40 48.85 -15.52
C THR A 350 -15.81 47.45 -15.76
N PHE A 351 -15.74 46.66 -14.69
CA PHE A 351 -15.39 45.26 -14.80
C PHE A 351 -16.64 44.40 -15.01
N VAL A 352 -16.56 43.47 -15.99
CA VAL A 352 -17.60 42.50 -16.29
C VAL A 352 -17.10 41.11 -15.91
N ASN A 353 -17.90 40.33 -15.21
CA ASN A 353 -17.57 38.97 -14.79
C ASN A 353 -17.80 37.96 -15.94
N HIS A 354 -16.78 37.31 -16.38
CA HIS A 354 -16.84 36.20 -17.34
C HIS A 354 -16.56 34.88 -16.69
N ASP A 355 -17.15 33.79 -17.19
CA ASP A 355 -16.89 32.44 -16.70
C ASP A 355 -15.40 32.08 -16.88
N ALA A 356 -14.78 31.60 -15.82
CA ALA A 356 -13.43 31.12 -15.90
C ALA A 356 -13.39 29.78 -16.69
N THR A 357 -12.59 29.76 -17.74
CA THR A 357 -12.38 28.57 -18.58
C THR A 357 -11.26 27.67 -18.07
N VAL A 358 -10.45 28.17 -17.16
CA VAL A 358 -9.37 27.47 -16.48
C VAL A 358 -9.40 27.85 -15.00
N ALA A 359 -8.91 26.95 -14.16
CA ALA A 359 -8.77 27.23 -12.74
C ALA A 359 -7.74 28.35 -12.51
N PRO A 360 -7.98 29.28 -11.57
CA PRO A 360 -7.01 30.31 -11.24
C PRO A 360 -5.76 29.74 -10.56
N ASP A 361 -4.66 30.47 -10.57
CA ASP A 361 -3.44 30.08 -9.89
C ASP A 361 -3.64 30.03 -8.38
N ASP A 362 -4.34 31.01 -7.81
CA ASP A 362 -4.66 31.04 -6.39
C ASP A 362 -5.96 30.26 -6.10
N ALA A 363 -5.95 29.47 -5.04
CA ALA A 363 -7.13 28.70 -4.64
C ALA A 363 -8.27 29.63 -4.19
N ASN A 364 -9.45 29.39 -4.71
CA ASN A 364 -10.67 30.07 -4.30
C ASN A 364 -11.52 29.30 -3.29
N ILE A 365 -11.18 28.02 -3.05
CA ILE A 365 -11.73 27.19 -1.99
C ILE A 365 -10.58 26.56 -1.21
N LEU A 366 -10.56 26.84 0.09
CA LEU A 366 -9.54 26.33 1.01
C LEU A 366 -10.21 25.38 2.00
N LEU A 367 -9.68 24.17 2.10
CA LEU A 367 -10.17 23.11 2.98
C LEU A 367 -9.03 22.69 3.91
N ASP A 368 -8.90 23.38 5.04
CA ASP A 368 -7.82 23.11 5.99
C ASP A 368 -8.32 22.19 7.11
N ASN A 369 -7.75 21.02 7.23
CA ASN A 369 -8.16 20.01 8.21
C ASN A 369 -9.68 19.74 8.17
N LEU A 370 -10.22 19.60 6.97
CA LEU A 370 -11.60 19.18 6.76
C LEU A 370 -11.67 17.67 6.75
N ASN A 371 -12.49 17.09 7.61
CA ASN A 371 -12.73 15.65 7.63
C ASN A 371 -14.16 15.35 7.21
N ILE A 372 -14.33 14.41 6.31
CA ILE A 372 -15.65 13.93 5.86
C ILE A 372 -15.71 12.43 6.10
N THR A 373 -16.71 12.00 6.85
CA THR A 373 -16.97 10.60 7.14
C THR A 373 -18.39 10.26 6.73
N LEU A 374 -18.53 9.34 5.77
CA LEU A 374 -19.81 8.88 5.26
C LEU A 374 -20.03 7.42 5.62
N GLN A 375 -21.28 7.09 5.89
CA GLN A 375 -21.73 5.69 6.02
C GLN A 375 -23.02 5.52 5.24
N ASN A 376 -23.00 4.66 4.21
CA ASN A 376 -24.17 4.39 3.38
C ASN A 376 -24.42 2.89 3.27
N ASP A 377 -25.35 2.39 4.05
CA ASP A 377 -25.74 0.98 4.07
C ASP A 377 -26.85 0.64 3.05
N SER A 378 -27.15 1.55 2.12
CA SER A 378 -28.09 1.31 1.02
C SER A 378 -27.46 0.41 -0.03
N THR A 379 -28.13 -0.69 -0.37
CA THR A 379 -27.69 -1.59 -1.43
C THR A 379 -27.67 -0.87 -2.78
N GLY A 380 -26.56 -0.93 -3.50
CA GLY A 380 -26.43 -0.25 -4.79
C GLY A 380 -26.44 1.28 -4.70
N GLY A 381 -26.17 1.82 -3.51
CA GLY A 381 -26.17 3.26 -3.27
C GLY A 381 -24.93 3.97 -3.77
N THR A 382 -24.90 5.28 -3.65
CA THR A 382 -23.76 6.13 -4.01
C THR A 382 -23.37 7.01 -2.82
N SER A 383 -22.13 6.94 -2.39
CA SER A 383 -21.56 7.86 -1.41
C SER A 383 -20.54 8.75 -2.09
N THR A 384 -20.58 10.05 -1.81
CA THR A 384 -19.62 11.03 -2.36
C THR A 384 -19.17 11.99 -1.26
N ALA A 385 -17.88 11.94 -0.92
CA ALA A 385 -17.35 12.84 0.10
C ALA A 385 -17.33 14.29 -0.40
N ILE A 386 -16.71 14.54 -1.56
CA ILE A 386 -16.70 15.84 -2.21
C ILE A 386 -17.29 15.71 -3.62
N ALA A 387 -18.33 16.44 -3.90
CA ALA A 387 -18.93 16.58 -5.22
C ALA A 387 -18.67 18.00 -5.77
N LEU A 388 -18.11 18.09 -6.98
CA LEU A 388 -17.78 19.34 -7.66
C LEU A 388 -18.50 19.41 -8.99
N SER A 389 -19.47 20.33 -9.10
CA SER A 389 -20.41 20.36 -10.23
C SER A 389 -20.15 21.49 -11.24
N LYS A 390 -19.36 22.50 -10.89
CA LYS A 390 -19.12 23.67 -11.76
C LYS A 390 -17.70 23.72 -12.30
N THR A 391 -17.44 24.69 -13.15
CA THR A 391 -16.19 24.82 -13.88
C THR A 391 -15.24 25.82 -13.25
N GLY A 392 -13.94 25.62 -13.49
CA GLY A 392 -12.90 26.62 -13.27
C GLY A 392 -12.52 26.87 -11.82
N ASN A 393 -12.88 25.98 -10.89
CA ASN A 393 -12.50 26.13 -9.49
C ASN A 393 -11.07 25.65 -9.24
N HIS A 394 -10.40 26.33 -8.31
CA HIS A 394 -9.16 25.86 -7.71
C HIS A 394 -9.41 25.59 -6.22
N ILE A 395 -9.33 24.32 -5.85
CA ILE A 395 -9.55 23.85 -4.49
C ILE A 395 -8.21 23.41 -3.91
N LEU A 396 -7.87 23.92 -2.73
CA LEU A 396 -6.70 23.49 -1.98
C LEU A 396 -7.16 22.89 -0.65
N ALA A 397 -6.86 21.62 -0.45
CA ALA A 397 -7.11 20.90 0.80
C ALA A 397 -5.78 20.62 1.49
N ASN A 398 -5.62 21.10 2.72
CA ASN A 398 -4.46 20.80 3.56
C ASN A 398 -4.89 19.86 4.70
N GLY A 399 -4.29 18.68 4.74
CA GLY A 399 -4.67 17.64 5.68
C GLY A 399 -6.09 17.11 5.41
N GLY A 400 -6.67 16.52 6.44
CA GLY A 400 -8.03 15.99 6.41
C GLY A 400 -8.16 14.60 5.84
N VAL A 401 -9.27 13.97 6.19
CA VAL A 401 -9.67 12.64 5.74
C VAL A 401 -10.99 12.75 4.99
N PHE A 402 -11.01 12.28 3.76
CA PHE A 402 -12.20 12.30 2.90
C PHE A 402 -12.62 10.85 2.67
N ASP A 403 -13.50 10.37 3.55
CA ASP A 403 -13.91 8.96 3.62
C ASP A 403 -15.34 8.80 3.09
N ALA A 404 -15.45 8.20 1.91
CA ALA A 404 -16.74 7.89 1.29
C ALA A 404 -17.45 6.70 1.94
N GLY A 405 -16.79 5.98 2.85
CA GLY A 405 -17.29 4.74 3.40
C GLY A 405 -17.29 3.60 2.37
N SER A 406 -17.86 2.48 2.77
CA SER A 406 -18.09 1.33 1.87
C SER A 406 -19.57 1.26 1.49
N VAL A 407 -19.81 0.98 0.21
CA VAL A 407 -21.18 0.76 -0.30
C VAL A 407 -21.19 -0.59 -1.01
N THR A 408 -22.24 -1.37 -0.81
CA THR A 408 -22.34 -2.73 -1.33
C THR A 408 -23.50 -2.88 -2.31
N GLY A 409 -23.44 -3.92 -3.15
CA GLY A 409 -24.46 -4.25 -4.12
C GLY A 409 -24.16 -3.79 -5.54
N THR A 410 -24.95 -4.26 -6.48
CA THR A 410 -24.76 -3.93 -7.89
C THR A 410 -24.99 -2.44 -8.13
N GLY A 411 -24.04 -1.79 -8.79
CA GLY A 411 -24.10 -0.35 -9.08
C GLY A 411 -23.63 0.54 -7.92
N ALA A 412 -23.17 -0.03 -6.81
CA ALA A 412 -22.62 0.72 -5.69
C ALA A 412 -21.42 1.57 -6.08
N GLN A 413 -21.36 2.80 -5.56
CA GLN A 413 -20.27 3.73 -5.79
C GLN A 413 -19.88 4.39 -4.47
N ALA A 414 -18.59 4.44 -4.19
CA ALA A 414 -18.02 5.19 -3.08
C ALA A 414 -16.94 6.13 -3.63
N ASN A 415 -17.24 7.41 -3.69
CA ASN A 415 -16.37 8.41 -4.29
C ASN A 415 -15.81 9.33 -3.19
N ALA A 416 -14.48 9.41 -3.08
CA ALA A 416 -13.85 10.46 -2.29
C ALA A 416 -14.02 11.83 -2.98
N LEU A 417 -13.99 11.83 -4.31
CA LEU A 417 -14.15 13.02 -5.13
C LEU A 417 -14.92 12.67 -6.40
N ALA A 418 -16.01 13.36 -6.68
CA ALA A 418 -16.77 13.23 -7.93
C ALA A 418 -16.83 14.60 -8.61
N ILE A 419 -16.37 14.68 -9.84
CA ILE A 419 -16.25 15.92 -10.61
C ILE A 419 -17.13 15.81 -11.86
N THR A 420 -18.12 16.69 -11.98
CA THR A 420 -18.97 16.81 -13.17
C THR A 420 -18.74 18.09 -13.96
N GLY A 421 -18.03 19.07 -13.37
CA GLY A 421 -17.59 20.29 -14.03
C GLY A 421 -16.24 20.14 -14.69
N ALA A 422 -15.95 20.96 -15.70
CA ALA A 422 -14.70 20.92 -16.46
C ALA A 422 -13.66 21.92 -15.91
N ASN A 423 -12.39 21.69 -16.26
CA ASN A 423 -11.31 22.65 -16.06
C ASN A 423 -11.10 23.08 -14.59
N ASN A 424 -11.30 22.17 -13.67
CA ASN A 424 -11.01 22.38 -12.25
C ASN A 424 -9.63 21.87 -11.89
N ARG A 425 -9.03 22.49 -10.89
CA ARG A 425 -7.81 22.05 -10.22
C ARG A 425 -8.09 21.79 -8.76
N ILE A 426 -7.74 20.60 -8.30
CA ILE A 426 -7.91 20.19 -6.91
C ILE A 426 -6.55 19.72 -6.37
N ASP A 427 -6.03 20.44 -5.39
CA ASP A 427 -4.76 20.16 -4.75
C ASP A 427 -5.03 19.62 -3.34
N PHE A 428 -4.64 18.35 -3.11
CA PHE A 428 -4.67 17.73 -1.80
C PHE A 428 -3.25 17.66 -1.24
N ASN A 429 -3.02 18.23 -0.10
CA ASN A 429 -1.73 18.26 0.55
C ASN A 429 -1.81 17.61 1.94
N GLY A 430 -1.20 16.43 2.09
CA GLY A 430 -1.27 15.66 3.34
C GLY A 430 -2.64 15.05 3.62
N SER A 431 -3.50 14.94 2.62
CA SER A 431 -4.86 14.44 2.77
C SER A 431 -4.95 12.93 2.57
N VAL A 432 -5.92 12.30 3.22
CA VAL A 432 -6.24 10.88 3.07
C VAL A 432 -7.59 10.77 2.35
N LEU A 433 -7.58 10.20 1.16
CA LEU A 433 -8.77 9.95 0.35
C LEU A 433 -9.12 8.45 0.39
N LYS A 434 -10.33 8.14 0.80
CA LYS A 434 -10.88 6.79 0.82
C LYS A 434 -12.15 6.72 -0.03
N GLY A 435 -12.02 6.19 -1.21
CA GLY A 435 -13.05 6.13 -2.24
C GLY A 435 -12.48 6.53 -3.60
N ASP A 436 -13.30 6.38 -4.64
CA ASP A 436 -12.88 6.68 -6.00
C ASP A 436 -12.73 8.18 -6.26
N ILE A 437 -11.87 8.52 -7.20
CA ILE A 437 -11.89 9.79 -7.89
C ILE A 437 -12.62 9.57 -9.21
N ARG A 438 -13.74 10.20 -9.39
CA ARG A 438 -14.57 10.08 -10.59
C ARG A 438 -14.70 11.43 -11.28
N SER A 439 -14.46 11.47 -12.59
CA SER A 439 -14.63 12.69 -13.40
C SER A 439 -15.36 12.38 -14.68
N SER A 440 -16.46 13.05 -14.93
CA SER A 440 -17.23 12.96 -16.17
C SER A 440 -16.99 14.12 -17.13
N ALA A 441 -16.11 15.05 -16.79
CA ALA A 441 -15.80 16.24 -17.60
C ALA A 441 -14.30 16.34 -17.89
N ALA A 442 -13.97 17.07 -18.95
CA ALA A 442 -12.60 17.22 -19.41
C ALA A 442 -11.83 18.34 -18.69
N GLY A 443 -10.51 18.28 -18.78
CA GLY A 443 -9.62 19.35 -18.32
C GLY A 443 -9.42 19.45 -16.81
N ASN A 444 -9.84 18.44 -16.06
CA ASN A 444 -9.65 18.43 -14.62
C ASN A 444 -8.25 17.92 -14.24
N THR A 445 -7.70 18.52 -13.20
CA THR A 445 -6.40 18.15 -12.63
C THR A 445 -6.55 17.91 -11.15
N VAL A 446 -6.06 16.77 -10.67
CA VAL A 446 -5.96 16.44 -9.25
C VAL A 446 -4.49 16.22 -8.90
N ASN A 447 -4.01 16.97 -7.93
CA ASN A 447 -2.67 16.86 -7.39
C ASN A 447 -2.76 16.31 -5.97
N LEU A 448 -2.02 15.23 -5.73
CA LEU A 448 -1.97 14.54 -4.44
C LEU A 448 -0.55 14.63 -3.90
N THR A 449 -0.36 15.36 -2.82
CA THR A 449 0.96 15.58 -2.21
C THR A 449 0.98 15.04 -0.79
N ASN A 450 1.95 14.20 -0.47
CA ASN A 450 2.25 13.71 0.89
C ASN A 450 1.06 13.11 1.64
N GLY A 451 0.17 12.44 0.95
CA GLY A 451 -1.01 11.78 1.53
C GLY A 451 -1.24 10.39 0.96
N SER A 452 -2.49 9.99 0.90
CA SER A 452 -2.87 8.69 0.33
C SER A 452 -4.22 8.76 -0.39
N LEU A 453 -4.33 7.95 -1.43
CA LEU A 453 -5.58 7.65 -2.12
C LEU A 453 -5.80 6.15 -2.09
N THR A 454 -6.96 5.74 -1.62
CA THR A 454 -7.39 4.37 -1.68
C THR A 454 -8.73 4.32 -2.42
N GLY A 455 -8.68 3.94 -3.68
CA GLY A 455 -9.81 3.92 -4.61
C GLY A 455 -9.34 4.00 -6.05
N ASP A 456 -10.27 3.83 -6.96
CA ASP A 456 -10.01 3.88 -8.40
C ASP A 456 -10.12 5.30 -8.94
N VAL A 457 -9.48 5.56 -10.07
CA VAL A 457 -9.59 6.83 -10.80
C VAL A 457 -10.33 6.58 -12.10
N LEU A 458 -11.57 7.06 -12.16
CA LEU A 458 -12.54 6.73 -13.18
C LEU A 458 -12.90 8.00 -13.96
N THR A 459 -12.28 8.18 -15.12
CA THR A 459 -12.36 9.42 -15.89
C THR A 459 -12.97 9.25 -17.27
N GLY A 460 -13.27 8.01 -17.65
CA GLY A 460 -13.58 7.70 -19.02
C GLY A 460 -12.41 8.07 -19.93
N LYS A 461 -12.73 8.54 -21.12
CA LYS A 461 -11.74 9.05 -22.09
C LYS A 461 -11.58 10.58 -22.06
N ASN A 462 -12.09 11.24 -21.03
CA ASN A 462 -11.92 12.66 -20.84
C ASN A 462 -10.46 12.99 -20.49
N SER A 463 -9.96 14.13 -20.93
CA SER A 463 -8.66 14.63 -20.48
C SER A 463 -8.69 14.88 -18.98
N PHE A 464 -7.80 14.23 -18.28
CA PHE A 464 -7.69 14.30 -16.82
C PHE A 464 -6.24 14.07 -16.41
N SER A 465 -5.74 14.88 -15.52
CA SER A 465 -4.38 14.74 -14.99
C SER A 465 -4.42 14.38 -13.51
N LEU A 466 -3.76 13.28 -13.17
CA LEU A 466 -3.53 12.86 -11.79
C LEU A 466 -2.03 12.91 -11.49
N ASN A 467 -1.65 13.78 -10.59
CA ASN A 467 -0.25 13.97 -10.22
C ASN A 467 -0.04 13.58 -8.75
N LEU A 468 0.84 12.63 -8.51
CA LEU A 468 1.23 12.17 -7.18
C LEU A 468 2.63 12.69 -6.87
N ASP A 469 2.77 13.35 -5.74
CA ASP A 469 4.04 13.86 -5.22
C ASP A 469 4.20 13.40 -3.77
N GLY A 470 5.06 12.40 -3.55
CA GLY A 470 5.21 11.79 -2.23
C GLY A 470 3.93 11.14 -1.70
N ASN A 471 3.06 10.69 -2.59
CA ASN A 471 1.74 10.15 -2.26
C ASN A 471 1.69 8.63 -2.50
N THR A 472 0.84 7.95 -1.75
CA THR A 472 0.56 6.53 -1.96
C THR A 472 -0.84 6.36 -2.53
N TRP A 473 -0.94 5.73 -3.70
CA TRP A 473 -2.20 5.38 -4.33
C TRP A 473 -2.37 3.86 -4.37
N THR A 474 -3.45 3.36 -3.80
CA THR A 474 -3.89 1.97 -3.90
C THR A 474 -5.21 1.96 -4.66
N GLY A 475 -5.18 1.50 -5.87
CA GLY A 475 -6.31 1.49 -6.78
C GLY A 475 -5.89 1.32 -8.22
N GLY A 476 -6.84 1.39 -9.12
CA GLY A 476 -6.61 1.25 -10.54
C GLY A 476 -7.43 2.26 -11.34
N THR A 477 -7.37 2.12 -12.67
CA THR A 477 -8.17 2.93 -13.56
C THR A 477 -9.19 2.10 -14.35
N GLY A 478 -9.01 0.78 -14.37
CA GLY A 478 -9.72 -0.08 -15.32
C GLY A 478 -9.30 0.19 -16.78
N SER A 479 -9.79 -0.61 -17.68
CA SER A 479 -9.45 -0.51 -19.10
C SER A 479 -10.20 0.61 -19.87
N ALA A 480 -11.29 1.12 -19.29
CA ALA A 480 -12.13 2.14 -19.92
C ALA A 480 -11.72 3.58 -19.62
N ASN A 481 -10.80 3.79 -18.69
CA ASN A 481 -10.40 5.10 -18.21
C ASN A 481 -8.94 5.34 -18.59
N THR A 482 -8.63 6.53 -19.09
CA THR A 482 -7.30 6.87 -19.58
C THR A 482 -6.84 8.24 -19.06
N PRO A 483 -6.65 8.40 -17.73
CA PRO A 483 -6.06 9.63 -17.21
C PRO A 483 -4.58 9.73 -17.57
N ASP A 484 -4.06 10.94 -17.62
CA ASP A 484 -2.62 11.18 -17.56
C ASP A 484 -2.17 11.04 -16.10
N VAL A 485 -1.19 10.17 -15.84
CA VAL A 485 -0.70 9.91 -14.49
C VAL A 485 0.76 10.28 -14.38
N SER A 486 1.10 10.99 -13.31
CA SER A 486 2.48 11.36 -12.97
C SER A 486 2.78 11.00 -11.52
N LEU A 487 3.90 10.34 -11.30
CA LEU A 487 4.44 10.03 -9.98
C LEU A 487 5.77 10.74 -9.80
N SER A 488 5.97 11.34 -8.63
CA SER A 488 7.22 11.99 -8.26
C SER A 488 7.51 11.86 -6.76
N ASN A 489 8.76 12.05 -6.38
CA ASN A 489 9.21 12.22 -5.00
C ASN A 489 8.76 11.10 -4.04
N ASN A 490 9.13 9.86 -4.34
CA ASN A 490 8.80 8.68 -3.56
C ASN A 490 7.30 8.32 -3.53
N SER A 491 6.58 8.65 -4.57
CA SER A 491 5.21 8.20 -4.73
C SER A 491 5.14 6.70 -4.96
N VAL A 492 4.04 6.11 -4.49
CA VAL A 492 3.76 4.68 -4.62
C VAL A 492 2.41 4.51 -5.30
N TRP A 493 2.38 3.72 -6.37
CA TRP A 493 1.13 3.27 -6.96
C TRP A 493 1.01 1.75 -6.84
N ASN A 494 0.10 1.31 -5.99
CA ASN A 494 -0.30 -0.09 -5.88
C ASN A 494 -1.47 -0.33 -6.84
N VAL A 495 -1.19 -0.91 -7.97
CA VAL A 495 -2.20 -1.14 -9.02
C VAL A 495 -3.04 -2.35 -8.65
N THR A 496 -4.34 -2.15 -8.43
CA THR A 496 -5.23 -3.19 -7.87
C THR A 496 -6.02 -3.99 -8.89
N GLY A 497 -5.94 -3.66 -10.15
CA GLY A 497 -6.61 -4.36 -11.23
C GLY A 497 -6.09 -3.87 -12.57
N ASP A 498 -6.40 -4.57 -13.65
CA ASP A 498 -6.02 -4.16 -14.99
C ASP A 498 -6.41 -2.70 -15.22
N SER A 499 -5.45 -1.90 -15.58
CA SER A 499 -5.56 -0.45 -15.63
C SER A 499 -4.99 0.11 -16.90
N SER A 500 -5.47 1.30 -17.27
CA SER A 500 -4.99 2.04 -18.43
C SER A 500 -4.73 3.50 -18.07
N THR A 501 -3.71 4.07 -18.66
CA THR A 501 -3.44 5.51 -18.59
C THR A 501 -3.26 6.03 -20.01
N ASN A 502 -3.51 7.30 -20.23
CA ASN A 502 -3.13 7.93 -21.50
C ASN A 502 -1.60 8.06 -21.58
N SER A 503 -1.01 8.68 -20.58
CA SER A 503 0.44 8.79 -20.41
C SER A 503 0.83 8.42 -18.98
N LEU A 504 2.09 8.05 -18.79
CA LEU A 504 2.66 7.78 -17.48
C LEU A 504 4.02 8.46 -17.37
N ALA A 505 4.18 9.33 -16.39
CA ALA A 505 5.43 9.97 -16.06
C ALA A 505 5.91 9.48 -14.69
N LEU A 506 7.16 9.01 -14.63
CA LEU A 506 7.78 8.49 -13.42
C LEU A 506 9.06 9.27 -13.14
N ASN A 507 8.93 10.33 -12.33
CA ASN A 507 9.98 11.29 -12.07
C ASN A 507 10.59 11.09 -10.68
N GLY A 508 11.90 11.06 -10.58
CA GLY A 508 12.58 10.77 -9.32
C GLY A 508 12.46 9.30 -8.89
N ASN A 509 12.49 9.08 -7.60
CA ASN A 509 12.34 7.74 -7.02
C ASN A 509 10.87 7.45 -6.73
N ASN A 510 10.32 6.40 -7.31
CA ASN A 510 8.93 6.00 -7.10
C ASN A 510 8.82 4.48 -6.97
N SER A 511 7.63 4.00 -6.65
CA SER A 511 7.30 2.57 -6.63
C SER A 511 6.02 2.33 -7.42
N LEU A 512 6.08 1.41 -8.37
CA LEU A 512 4.95 0.94 -9.15
C LEU A 512 4.78 -0.56 -8.90
N ASN A 513 3.69 -0.94 -8.27
CA ASN A 513 3.43 -2.32 -7.91
C ASN A 513 2.34 -2.89 -8.81
N LEU A 514 2.71 -3.85 -9.66
CA LEU A 514 1.84 -4.48 -10.66
C LEU A 514 1.29 -5.84 -10.17
N VAL A 515 1.43 -6.10 -8.90
CA VAL A 515 0.91 -7.29 -8.22
C VAL A 515 0.45 -6.89 -6.83
N GLU A 516 -0.50 -7.61 -6.29
CA GLU A 516 -0.88 -7.42 -4.89
C GLU A 516 0.27 -7.89 -3.99
N ALA A 517 0.73 -7.03 -3.10
CA ALA A 517 1.67 -7.39 -2.06
C ALA A 517 0.95 -7.96 -0.83
N ASP A 518 1.67 -8.76 -0.04
CA ASP A 518 1.14 -9.28 1.21
C ASP A 518 0.72 -8.13 2.16
N GLY A 519 -0.48 -8.22 2.70
CA GLY A 519 -1.02 -7.24 3.64
C GLY A 519 -1.73 -6.04 3.02
N GLN A 520 -1.91 -5.98 1.70
CA GLN A 520 -2.80 -4.99 1.10
C GLN A 520 -4.25 -5.33 1.41
N ALA A 521 -4.92 -4.41 2.13
CA ALA A 521 -6.32 -4.56 2.47
C ALA A 521 -7.20 -4.41 1.23
N GLN A 522 -8.14 -5.30 1.05
CA GLN A 522 -9.26 -5.07 0.14
C GLN A 522 -10.15 -3.97 0.69
N LEU A 523 -10.41 -2.99 -0.12
CA LEU A 523 -11.38 -1.95 0.19
C LEU A 523 -12.70 -2.31 -0.49
N GLY A 524 -13.78 -2.20 0.25
CA GLY A 524 -15.10 -2.61 -0.21
C GLY A 524 -15.42 -2.10 -1.61
N GLY A 525 -15.47 -2.99 -2.58
CA GLY A 525 -15.69 -2.68 -3.99
C GLY A 525 -14.46 -2.18 -4.76
N HIS A 526 -13.36 -1.89 -4.09
CA HIS A 526 -12.13 -1.37 -4.67
C HIS A 526 -10.98 -2.33 -4.37
N GLY A 527 -10.29 -2.79 -5.39
CA GLY A 527 -9.17 -3.68 -5.24
C GLY A 527 -9.41 -5.09 -5.76
N PHE A 528 -8.52 -5.99 -5.45
CA PHE A 528 -8.59 -7.37 -5.94
C PHE A 528 -9.78 -8.14 -5.34
N ALA A 529 -10.44 -8.92 -6.17
CA ALA A 529 -11.60 -9.73 -5.79
C ALA A 529 -11.22 -11.02 -5.02
N GLY A 530 -10.34 -10.93 -4.05
CA GLY A 530 -10.04 -12.03 -3.13
C GLY A 530 -8.96 -13.02 -3.55
N THR A 531 -8.47 -12.95 -4.76
CA THR A 531 -7.32 -13.73 -5.23
C THR A 531 -6.23 -12.78 -5.69
N LYS A 532 -5.02 -12.96 -5.19
CA LYS A 532 -3.87 -12.25 -5.72
C LYS A 532 -3.72 -12.57 -7.20
N SER A 533 -3.52 -11.55 -8.01
CA SER A 533 -3.30 -11.71 -9.44
C SER A 533 -2.24 -10.73 -9.93
N GLY A 534 -1.63 -11.02 -11.05
CA GLY A 534 -0.84 -10.07 -11.79
C GLY A 534 -1.74 -9.04 -12.46
N VAL A 535 -1.26 -7.84 -12.60
CA VAL A 535 -1.99 -6.69 -13.13
C VAL A 535 -1.36 -6.23 -14.44
N ASN A 536 -2.18 -5.98 -15.44
CA ASN A 536 -1.76 -5.37 -16.68
C ASN A 536 -2.00 -3.85 -16.62
N LEU A 537 -0.92 -3.08 -16.65
CA LEU A 537 -0.98 -1.63 -16.79
C LEU A 537 -0.63 -1.25 -18.22
N THR A 538 -1.57 -0.68 -18.94
CA THR A 538 -1.40 -0.21 -20.32
C THR A 538 -1.26 1.30 -20.34
N VAL A 539 -0.21 1.79 -20.98
CA VAL A 539 0.02 3.21 -21.25
C VAL A 539 -0.25 3.46 -22.72
N ALA A 540 -1.30 4.19 -23.02
CA ALA A 540 -1.77 4.38 -24.42
C ALA A 540 -0.83 5.24 -25.27
N THR A 541 -0.05 6.11 -24.66
CA THR A 541 0.98 6.91 -25.34
C THR A 541 2.35 6.58 -24.80
N ASP A 542 3.01 7.50 -24.12
CA ASP A 542 4.40 7.34 -23.71
C ASP A 542 4.56 7.13 -22.20
N LEU A 543 5.58 6.36 -21.88
CA LEU A 543 6.20 6.33 -20.55
C LEU A 543 7.39 7.29 -20.57
N THR A 544 7.41 8.25 -19.67
CA THR A 544 8.47 9.25 -19.57
C THR A 544 9.08 9.31 -18.18
N SER A 545 10.29 9.81 -18.07
CA SER A 545 10.95 10.09 -16.81
C SER A 545 11.90 11.27 -16.94
N ASP A 546 12.11 12.00 -15.85
CA ASP A 546 13.11 13.08 -15.77
C ASP A 546 14.55 12.56 -15.62
N GLY A 547 14.74 11.27 -15.48
CA GLY A 547 16.04 10.63 -15.33
C GLY A 547 16.76 10.88 -14.00
N LYS A 548 16.08 11.50 -13.02
CA LYS A 548 16.72 11.91 -11.73
C LYS A 548 16.64 10.87 -10.62
N GLY A 549 16.11 9.71 -10.88
CA GLY A 549 15.94 8.68 -9.85
C GLY A 549 15.73 7.31 -10.45
N VAL A 550 15.40 6.36 -9.58
CA VAL A 550 15.07 4.99 -9.93
C VAL A 550 13.65 4.69 -9.47
N THR A 551 12.81 4.24 -10.40
CA THR A 551 11.48 3.74 -10.06
C THR A 551 11.55 2.22 -9.84
N SER A 552 11.13 1.78 -8.66
CA SER A 552 10.97 0.36 -8.36
C SER A 552 9.67 -0.16 -8.96
N VAL A 553 9.75 -1.27 -9.67
CA VAL A 553 8.58 -1.93 -10.27
C VAL A 553 8.49 -3.35 -9.74
N LEU A 554 7.52 -3.61 -8.87
CA LEU A 554 7.23 -4.97 -8.41
C LEU A 554 6.27 -5.62 -9.41
N ALA A 555 6.79 -6.58 -10.17
CA ALA A 555 6.08 -7.18 -11.29
C ALA A 555 5.73 -8.67 -11.10
N GLY A 556 6.04 -9.24 -9.95
CA GLY A 556 5.71 -10.62 -9.66
C GLY A 556 5.59 -10.90 -8.17
N THR A 557 4.63 -11.71 -7.81
CA THR A 557 4.42 -12.17 -6.44
C THR A 557 4.17 -13.67 -6.40
N TYR A 558 4.42 -14.26 -5.25
CA TYR A 558 4.07 -15.64 -4.94
C TYR A 558 3.00 -15.65 -3.86
N SER A 559 1.87 -16.27 -4.14
CA SER A 559 0.76 -16.36 -3.20
C SER A 559 0.25 -17.79 -3.14
N PRO A 560 0.33 -18.46 -1.99
CA PRO A 560 -0.32 -19.75 -1.80
C PRO A 560 -1.83 -19.62 -2.01
N ASP A 561 -2.46 -20.65 -2.58
CA ASP A 561 -3.91 -20.68 -2.85
C ASP A 561 -4.78 -20.42 -1.62
N ASN A 562 -4.23 -20.56 -0.44
CA ASN A 562 -4.89 -20.32 0.81
C ASN A 562 -4.36 -19.05 1.48
N LEU A 563 -4.99 -17.93 1.19
CA LEU A 563 -4.65 -16.61 1.75
C LEU A 563 -4.77 -16.51 3.29
N HIS A 564 -5.30 -17.52 3.95
CA HIS A 564 -5.44 -17.56 5.41
C HIS A 564 -4.27 -18.22 6.14
N GLY A 565 -3.11 -18.19 5.55
CA GLY A 565 -1.86 -18.46 6.29
C GLY A 565 -1.54 -19.92 6.50
N LEU A 566 -2.09 -20.80 5.74
CA LEU A 566 -1.98 -22.21 6.11
C LEU A 566 -0.94 -22.98 5.37
N THR A 567 -0.27 -22.82 4.50
CA THR A 567 0.82 -23.60 3.89
C THR A 567 1.17 -23.13 2.49
N ASN A 568 2.37 -22.72 2.35
CA ASN A 568 3.01 -22.64 1.06
C ASN A 568 2.95 -24.04 0.40
N THR A 569 2.16 -24.17 -0.65
CA THR A 569 1.96 -25.45 -1.33
C THR A 569 3.12 -25.83 -2.23
N GLY A 570 4.07 -24.92 -2.45
CA GLY A 570 5.17 -25.17 -3.39
C GLY A 570 4.73 -25.30 -4.85
N SER A 571 3.52 -24.89 -5.18
CA SER A 571 2.99 -24.98 -6.54
C SER A 571 3.41 -23.80 -7.41
N ALA A 572 3.80 -24.10 -8.64
CA ALA A 572 4.09 -23.09 -9.65
C ALA A 572 2.87 -22.21 -10.00
N ASP A 573 1.66 -22.74 -9.81
CA ASP A 573 0.41 -22.03 -10.07
C ASP A 573 0.17 -20.83 -9.12
N ASN A 574 0.97 -20.73 -8.07
CA ASN A 574 0.90 -19.64 -7.10
C ASN A 574 1.74 -18.41 -7.50
N TYR A 575 2.43 -18.45 -8.62
CA TYR A 575 3.09 -17.27 -9.17
C TYR A 575 2.12 -16.40 -9.95
N HIS A 576 2.16 -15.11 -9.69
CA HIS A 576 1.35 -14.09 -10.34
C HIS A 576 2.25 -12.99 -10.88
N PHE A 577 2.23 -12.80 -12.19
CA PHE A 577 3.07 -11.84 -12.88
C PHE A 577 2.23 -10.69 -13.45
N GLY A 578 2.72 -9.46 -13.29
CA GLY A 578 2.15 -8.26 -13.87
C GLY A 578 2.89 -7.82 -15.11
N THR A 579 2.26 -6.92 -15.87
CA THR A 579 2.82 -6.39 -17.11
C THR A 579 2.66 -4.88 -17.18
N LEU A 580 3.73 -4.18 -17.56
CA LEU A 580 3.70 -2.79 -17.99
C LEU A 580 3.77 -2.76 -19.52
N HIS A 581 2.66 -2.49 -20.18
CA HIS A 581 2.56 -2.39 -21.62
C HIS A 581 2.45 -0.93 -22.05
N VAL A 582 3.43 -0.44 -22.81
CA VAL A 582 3.46 0.93 -23.32
C VAL A 582 3.24 0.88 -24.83
N ASP A 583 2.13 1.46 -25.31
CA ASP A 583 1.85 1.50 -26.74
C ASP A 583 2.81 2.40 -27.50
N GLY A 584 3.31 3.45 -26.86
CA GLY A 584 4.29 4.38 -27.40
C GLY A 584 5.73 4.09 -26.95
N LEU A 585 6.51 5.15 -26.87
CA LEU A 585 7.91 5.11 -26.47
C LEU A 585 8.06 5.09 -24.96
N ALA A 586 9.14 4.49 -24.48
CA ALA A 586 9.61 4.62 -23.13
C ALA A 586 10.92 5.41 -23.12
N THR A 587 10.87 6.65 -22.64
CA THR A 587 11.99 7.59 -22.71
C THR A 587 12.44 8.06 -21.34
N GLY A 588 13.76 8.08 -21.15
CA GLY A 588 14.40 8.43 -19.88
C GLY A 588 14.18 7.37 -18.82
N GLY A 589 14.81 7.59 -17.66
CA GLY A 589 14.58 6.82 -16.47
C GLY A 589 15.33 5.51 -16.37
N LYS A 590 15.52 5.14 -15.09
CA LYS A 590 16.03 3.84 -14.67
C LYS A 590 14.97 3.17 -13.82
N TYR A 591 14.76 1.89 -14.08
CA TYR A 591 13.72 1.10 -13.43
C TYR A 591 14.32 -0.13 -12.78
N ALA A 592 14.01 -0.34 -11.53
CA ALA A 592 14.40 -1.52 -10.78
C ALA A 592 13.22 -2.50 -10.77
N LEU A 593 13.20 -3.41 -11.73
CA LEU A 593 12.25 -4.52 -11.72
C LEU A 593 12.58 -5.48 -10.59
N SER A 594 11.57 -5.98 -9.95
CA SER A 594 11.68 -7.03 -8.94
C SER A 594 10.53 -8.00 -9.02
N LEU A 595 10.81 -9.23 -8.64
CA LEU A 595 9.83 -10.28 -8.41
C LEU A 595 10.01 -10.76 -6.98
N GLU A 596 8.92 -11.07 -6.31
CA GLU A 596 8.98 -11.74 -5.02
C GLU A 596 9.55 -13.14 -5.20
N SER A 597 10.57 -13.50 -4.43
CA SER A 597 11.21 -14.79 -4.50
C SER A 597 10.38 -15.88 -3.80
N SER A 598 10.49 -17.11 -4.31
CA SER A 598 9.86 -18.28 -3.72
C SER A 598 10.66 -19.55 -4.03
N GLY A 599 10.42 -20.57 -3.26
CA GLY A 599 11.03 -21.90 -3.49
C GLY A 599 10.27 -22.80 -4.47
N ALA A 600 9.08 -22.39 -4.92
CA ALA A 600 8.33 -23.15 -5.91
C ALA A 600 8.95 -23.01 -7.30
N GLU A 601 8.95 -24.11 -8.08
CA GLU A 601 9.48 -24.09 -9.44
C GLU A 601 8.51 -23.35 -10.37
N PRO A 602 8.96 -22.29 -11.09
CA PRO A 602 8.10 -21.56 -12.01
C PRO A 602 7.92 -22.30 -13.34
N TYR A 603 6.91 -21.91 -14.09
CA TYR A 603 6.81 -22.28 -15.50
C TYR A 603 7.76 -21.44 -16.34
N THR A 604 8.43 -22.07 -17.29
CA THR A 604 9.38 -21.40 -18.19
C THR A 604 9.19 -21.86 -19.64
N ILE A 605 9.47 -20.96 -20.58
CA ILE A 605 9.57 -21.25 -22.00
C ILE A 605 10.92 -20.72 -22.50
N GLY A 606 11.79 -21.61 -22.97
CA GLY A 606 13.12 -21.22 -23.44
C GLY A 606 13.98 -20.57 -22.34
N GLY A 607 13.80 -20.96 -21.08
CA GLY A 607 14.50 -20.41 -19.94
C GLY A 607 13.95 -19.08 -19.41
N ARG A 608 12.86 -18.57 -19.98
CA ARG A 608 12.16 -17.35 -19.58
C ARG A 608 10.89 -17.69 -18.81
N LEU A 609 10.56 -16.91 -17.81
CA LEU A 609 9.34 -17.10 -17.02
C LEU A 609 8.09 -17.00 -17.90
N ALA A 610 7.11 -17.85 -17.62
CA ALA A 610 5.82 -17.93 -18.30
C ALA A 610 4.68 -18.01 -17.28
N ASP A 611 3.46 -17.64 -17.69
CA ASP A 611 2.30 -17.49 -16.80
C ASP A 611 1.72 -18.82 -16.30
N GLY A 612 1.94 -19.90 -17.02
CA GLY A 612 1.38 -21.19 -16.61
C GLY A 612 1.68 -22.29 -17.61
N PRO A 613 1.15 -23.51 -17.38
CA PRO A 613 1.45 -24.67 -18.19
C PRO A 613 0.94 -24.57 -19.63
N ASP A 614 -0.11 -23.80 -19.84
CA ASP A 614 -0.74 -23.60 -21.16
C ASP A 614 -0.22 -22.36 -21.90
N ALA A 615 0.75 -21.64 -21.31
CA ALA A 615 1.36 -20.48 -21.95
C ALA A 615 2.07 -20.87 -23.25
N THR A 616 1.81 -20.09 -24.29
CA THR A 616 2.43 -20.30 -25.62
C THR A 616 3.68 -19.46 -25.84
N SER A 617 3.91 -18.47 -24.96
CA SER A 617 5.04 -17.55 -24.96
C SER A 617 5.48 -17.20 -23.56
N ALA A 618 6.71 -16.75 -23.42
CA ALA A 618 7.21 -16.20 -22.17
C ALA A 618 6.44 -14.93 -21.78
N HIS A 619 6.41 -14.64 -20.46
CA HIS A 619 5.74 -13.46 -19.95
C HIS A 619 6.54 -12.20 -20.23
N ASP A 620 5.92 -11.21 -20.86
CA ASP A 620 6.48 -9.86 -21.06
C ASP A 620 6.23 -9.03 -19.80
N PHE A 621 7.25 -8.78 -19.00
CA PHE A 621 7.10 -7.91 -17.82
C PHE A 621 6.97 -6.45 -18.19
N VAL A 622 7.68 -6.02 -19.23
CA VAL A 622 7.57 -4.69 -19.81
C VAL A 622 7.66 -4.82 -21.32
N SER A 623 6.84 -4.06 -22.02
CA SER A 623 6.87 -3.97 -23.47
C SER A 623 6.63 -2.54 -23.91
N TYR A 624 7.41 -2.04 -24.84
CA TYR A 624 7.29 -0.68 -25.38
C TYR A 624 7.78 -0.61 -26.83
N MET A 625 7.38 0.45 -27.53
CA MET A 625 7.81 0.70 -28.89
C MET A 625 9.32 1.02 -28.91
N THR A 626 10.06 0.41 -29.79
CA THR A 626 11.52 0.62 -29.89
C THR A 626 11.87 2.01 -30.42
N SER A 627 11.18 2.44 -31.48
CA SER A 627 11.41 3.74 -32.09
C SER A 627 10.17 4.24 -32.83
N GLU A 628 10.06 5.53 -33.00
CA GLU A 628 8.97 6.17 -33.73
C GLU A 628 9.44 7.47 -34.40
N ASN A 629 8.92 7.75 -35.61
CA ASN A 629 9.11 9.05 -36.24
C ASN A 629 8.20 10.09 -35.60
N ARG A 630 8.78 11.13 -35.04
CA ARG A 630 8.03 12.21 -34.37
C ARG A 630 8.43 13.58 -34.87
N VAL A 631 7.49 14.50 -34.82
CA VAL A 631 7.77 15.92 -35.05
C VAL A 631 8.35 16.48 -33.75
N VAL A 632 9.60 16.90 -33.81
CA VAL A 632 10.30 17.56 -32.71
C VAL A 632 10.69 18.98 -33.13
N THR A 633 10.83 19.87 -32.18
CA THR A 633 11.29 21.23 -32.45
C THR A 633 12.81 21.25 -32.40
N ASP A 634 13.42 21.66 -33.49
CA ASP A 634 14.88 21.80 -33.55
C ASP A 634 15.37 23.01 -32.72
N LYS A 635 16.68 23.18 -32.66
CA LYS A 635 17.31 24.27 -31.88
C LYS A 635 16.91 25.69 -32.36
N ASP A 636 16.40 25.80 -33.57
CA ASP A 636 15.99 27.06 -34.18
C ASP A 636 14.46 27.27 -34.04
N GLY A 637 13.75 26.38 -33.32
CA GLY A 637 12.31 26.45 -33.12
C GLY A 637 11.49 25.89 -34.29
N THR A 638 12.12 25.21 -35.27
CA THR A 638 11.43 24.69 -36.47
C THR A 638 10.97 23.25 -36.21
N PRO A 639 9.70 22.92 -36.53
CA PRO A 639 9.23 21.52 -36.44
C PRO A 639 9.96 20.65 -37.50
N VAL A 640 10.60 19.58 -37.05
CA VAL A 640 11.26 18.59 -37.93
C VAL A 640 10.79 17.18 -37.54
N THR A 641 10.63 16.33 -38.56
CA THR A 641 10.36 14.92 -38.32
C THR A 641 11.65 14.18 -38.07
N GLN A 642 11.76 13.54 -36.91
CA GLN A 642 12.94 12.81 -36.45
C GLN A 642 12.56 11.46 -35.86
N MET A 643 13.44 10.46 -36.11
CA MET A 643 13.35 9.18 -35.42
C MET A 643 13.73 9.37 -33.97
N VAL A 644 12.79 9.03 -33.07
CA VAL A 644 13.00 9.01 -31.61
C VAL A 644 13.03 7.57 -31.16
N ASN A 645 14.06 7.21 -30.38
CA ASN A 645 14.23 5.88 -29.86
C ASN A 645 13.87 5.85 -28.37
N SER A 646 13.29 4.75 -27.92
CA SER A 646 13.16 4.46 -26.51
C SER A 646 14.53 4.22 -25.91
N ASP A 647 14.78 4.79 -24.75
CA ASP A 647 16.04 4.71 -24.01
C ASP A 647 15.87 4.42 -22.51
N ALA A 648 14.67 4.06 -22.10
CA ALA A 648 14.40 3.63 -20.72
C ALA A 648 15.20 2.37 -20.38
N ASP A 649 15.77 2.35 -19.19
CA ASP A 649 16.60 1.24 -18.69
C ASP A 649 15.84 0.43 -17.64
N PHE A 650 15.45 -0.78 -18.05
CA PHE A 650 14.75 -1.75 -17.19
C PHE A 650 15.63 -2.91 -16.70
N THR A 651 16.91 -2.89 -16.96
CA THR A 651 17.79 -4.01 -16.67
C THR A 651 18.91 -3.69 -15.70
N SER A 652 19.54 -2.53 -15.82
CA SER A 652 20.76 -2.24 -15.04
C SER A 652 20.53 -2.13 -13.53
N GLN A 653 19.33 -1.73 -13.10
CA GLN A 653 18.95 -1.57 -11.70
C GLN A 653 18.05 -2.70 -11.20
N SER A 654 17.66 -3.62 -12.08
CA SER A 654 16.76 -4.71 -11.72
C SER A 654 17.47 -5.79 -10.93
N ALA A 655 16.84 -6.23 -9.84
CA ALA A 655 17.38 -7.28 -9.00
C ALA A 655 17.05 -8.67 -9.56
N PRO A 656 17.95 -9.65 -9.47
CA PRO A 656 17.62 -11.03 -9.75
C PRO A 656 16.59 -11.54 -8.73
N ALA A 657 15.70 -12.40 -9.19
CA ALA A 657 14.71 -13.08 -8.34
C ALA A 657 15.04 -14.57 -8.25
N GLU A 658 14.79 -15.17 -7.11
CA GLU A 658 14.93 -16.60 -6.89
C GLU A 658 13.56 -17.27 -6.98
N LEU A 659 13.35 -18.03 -8.04
CA LEU A 659 12.14 -18.82 -8.24
C LEU A 659 12.53 -20.30 -8.41
N GLY A 660 12.23 -21.11 -7.41
CA GLY A 660 12.64 -22.49 -7.41
C GLY A 660 14.16 -22.66 -7.35
N VAL A 661 14.69 -23.44 -8.26
CA VAL A 661 16.11 -23.84 -8.26
C VAL A 661 17.05 -22.74 -8.70
N TYR A 662 16.62 -21.84 -9.56
CA TYR A 662 17.49 -20.87 -10.21
C TYR A 662 17.17 -19.42 -9.86
N GLN A 663 18.16 -18.57 -10.09
CA GLN A 663 18.01 -17.14 -10.12
C GLN A 663 17.62 -16.68 -11.53
N TYR A 664 16.69 -15.77 -11.59
CA TYR A 664 16.19 -15.15 -12.83
C TYR A 664 16.52 -13.67 -12.84
N ALA A 665 16.96 -13.14 -13.98
CA ALA A 665 17.31 -11.75 -14.13
C ALA A 665 16.56 -11.12 -15.31
N ALA A 666 16.36 -9.83 -15.25
CA ALA A 666 15.72 -9.08 -16.33
C ALA A 666 16.57 -9.14 -17.60
N GLU A 667 15.93 -9.47 -18.72
CA GLU A 667 16.52 -9.60 -20.05
C GLU A 667 15.79 -8.70 -21.04
N LYS A 668 16.52 -7.82 -21.71
CA LYS A 668 15.99 -6.95 -22.75
C LYS A 668 16.11 -7.64 -24.13
N VAL A 669 15.00 -7.76 -24.82
CA VAL A 669 14.92 -8.35 -26.16
C VAL A 669 14.23 -7.39 -27.12
N MET A 670 14.89 -7.10 -28.24
CA MET A 670 14.36 -6.24 -29.28
C MET A 670 13.75 -7.09 -30.40
N ASP A 671 12.46 -6.88 -30.64
CA ASP A 671 11.73 -7.47 -31.76
C ASP A 671 11.71 -6.48 -32.92
N GLY A 672 12.60 -6.69 -33.87
CA GLY A 672 12.72 -5.82 -35.03
C GLY A 672 11.56 -5.92 -36.03
N VAL A 673 10.80 -7.02 -36.01
CA VAL A 673 9.65 -7.21 -36.89
C VAL A 673 8.46 -6.36 -36.45
N ASN A 674 8.21 -6.34 -35.16
CA ASN A 674 7.08 -5.60 -34.57
C ASN A 674 7.48 -4.23 -34.02
N ASN A 675 8.75 -3.84 -34.14
CA ASN A 675 9.29 -2.59 -33.58
C ASN A 675 9.00 -2.45 -32.08
N ARG A 676 9.13 -3.57 -31.35
CA ARG A 676 8.89 -3.64 -29.91
C ARG A 676 10.15 -4.04 -29.16
N THR A 677 10.30 -3.52 -27.96
CA THR A 677 11.29 -3.97 -26.99
C THR A 677 10.55 -4.60 -25.83
N ASN A 678 10.94 -5.82 -25.49
CA ASN A 678 10.32 -6.59 -24.43
C ASN A 678 11.34 -6.91 -23.33
N ILE A 679 10.88 -6.90 -22.09
CA ILE A 679 11.68 -7.27 -20.93
C ILE A 679 11.12 -8.57 -20.36
N TYR A 680 11.95 -9.60 -20.34
CA TYR A 680 11.67 -10.90 -19.74
C TYR A 680 12.48 -11.09 -18.47
N TYR A 681 12.13 -12.09 -17.70
CA TYR A 681 13.00 -12.64 -16.67
C TYR A 681 13.49 -14.00 -17.12
N SER A 682 14.80 -14.13 -17.27
CA SER A 682 15.47 -15.31 -17.82
C SER A 682 16.33 -15.96 -16.75
N SER A 683 16.42 -17.27 -16.80
CA SER A 683 17.32 -18.04 -15.93
C SER A 683 18.77 -17.59 -16.16
N THR A 684 19.47 -17.29 -15.09
CA THR A 684 20.91 -16.96 -15.11
C THR A 684 21.79 -18.21 -15.12
N GLY A 685 21.21 -19.38 -14.91
CA GLY A 685 21.94 -20.64 -14.69
C GLY A 685 22.56 -20.74 -13.29
N LYS A 686 22.49 -19.71 -12.46
CA LYS A 686 22.94 -19.75 -11.07
C LYS A 686 21.86 -20.32 -10.18
N LEU A 687 22.28 -21.14 -9.22
CA LEU A 687 21.36 -21.65 -8.23
C LEU A 687 20.77 -20.56 -7.37
N SER A 688 19.53 -20.72 -6.97
CA SER A 688 18.94 -19.94 -5.90
C SER A 688 19.68 -20.18 -4.59
N ASN A 689 19.63 -19.24 -3.67
CA ASN A 689 20.26 -19.42 -2.35
C ASN A 689 19.65 -20.62 -1.60
N SER A 690 18.37 -20.87 -1.77
CA SER A 690 17.69 -22.05 -1.19
C SER A 690 18.20 -23.34 -1.80
N ALA A 691 18.35 -23.42 -3.10
CA ALA A 691 18.88 -24.61 -3.78
C ALA A 691 20.36 -24.83 -3.43
N ALA A 692 21.16 -23.78 -3.39
CA ALA A 692 22.55 -23.83 -2.98
C ALA A 692 22.70 -24.33 -1.55
N THR A 693 21.83 -23.92 -0.65
CA THR A 693 21.79 -24.40 0.74
C THR A 693 21.45 -25.88 0.80
N ALA A 694 20.45 -26.32 0.04
CA ALA A 694 20.03 -27.72 -0.02
C ALA A 694 21.16 -28.62 -0.56
N VAL A 695 21.81 -28.21 -1.65
CA VAL A 695 22.94 -28.92 -2.25
C VAL A 695 24.11 -29.02 -1.27
N SER A 696 24.45 -27.93 -0.62
CA SER A 696 25.55 -27.86 0.32
C SER A 696 25.32 -28.70 1.57
N LEU A 697 24.10 -28.67 2.12
CA LEU A 697 23.75 -29.50 3.28
C LEU A 697 23.67 -31.01 2.95
N ALA A 698 23.40 -31.36 1.72
CA ALA A 698 23.47 -32.77 1.29
C ALA A 698 24.91 -33.29 1.25
N ALA A 699 25.88 -32.46 0.90
CA ALA A 699 27.31 -32.82 0.83
C ALA A 699 28.05 -32.61 2.18
N ALA A 700 27.64 -31.68 3.00
CA ALA A 700 28.36 -31.28 4.23
C ALA A 700 28.55 -32.39 5.29
N PRO A 701 27.65 -33.38 5.47
CA PRO A 701 27.84 -34.46 6.42
C PRO A 701 29.12 -35.26 6.21
N VAL A 702 29.58 -35.36 4.96
CA VAL A 702 30.84 -36.06 4.62
C VAL A 702 32.04 -35.42 5.30
N ASP A 703 32.07 -34.08 5.39
CA ASP A 703 33.17 -33.35 6.02
C ASP A 703 33.25 -33.62 7.51
N VAL A 704 32.13 -33.74 8.19
CA VAL A 704 32.05 -34.08 9.60
C VAL A 704 32.53 -35.52 9.82
N ALA A 705 32.06 -36.44 8.99
CA ALA A 705 32.49 -37.85 9.06
C ALA A 705 33.99 -38.00 8.79
N ASN A 706 34.55 -37.29 7.84
CA ASN A 706 35.98 -37.29 7.56
C ASN A 706 36.77 -36.74 8.76
N LEU A 707 36.31 -35.66 9.39
CA LEU A 707 36.99 -35.09 10.55
C LEU A 707 36.96 -36.02 11.75
N GLU A 708 35.84 -36.67 12.00
CA GLU A 708 35.73 -37.70 13.03
C GLU A 708 36.63 -38.91 12.74
N SER A 709 36.66 -39.34 11.49
CA SER A 709 37.52 -40.42 11.01
C SER A 709 39.02 -40.10 11.20
N ASP A 710 39.41 -38.89 10.83
CA ASP A 710 40.79 -38.41 11.04
C ASP A 710 41.15 -38.32 12.53
N THR A 711 40.22 -37.93 13.36
CA THR A 711 40.37 -37.85 14.81
C THR A 711 40.57 -39.26 15.39
N LEU A 712 39.77 -40.20 14.98
CA LEU A 712 39.91 -41.62 15.37
C LEU A 712 41.25 -42.22 14.89
N ALA A 713 41.67 -41.89 13.66
CA ALA A 713 42.97 -42.30 13.13
C ALA A 713 44.13 -41.75 13.94
N LYS A 714 44.08 -40.53 14.41
CA LYS A 714 45.08 -39.92 15.31
C LYS A 714 45.14 -40.70 16.61
N HIS A 715 43.98 -41.05 17.19
CA HIS A 715 43.97 -41.85 18.40
C HIS A 715 44.54 -43.26 18.14
N MET A 716 44.17 -43.96 17.09
CA MET A 716 44.73 -45.26 16.76
C MET A 716 46.24 -45.20 16.52
N ASN A 717 46.76 -44.15 15.91
CA ASN A 717 48.18 -43.90 15.77
C ASN A 717 48.88 -43.79 17.12
N SER A 718 48.28 -43.05 18.06
CA SER A 718 48.85 -42.79 19.38
C SER A 718 48.90 -44.02 20.29
N VAL A 719 47.97 -44.96 20.13
CA VAL A 719 47.84 -46.15 20.98
C VAL A 719 48.34 -47.45 20.32
N ARG A 720 48.73 -47.43 19.05
CA ARG A 720 49.17 -48.59 18.28
C ARG A 720 50.35 -49.33 18.92
N HIS A 721 51.16 -48.64 19.66
CA HIS A 721 52.36 -49.18 20.35
C HIS A 721 52.07 -49.53 21.81
N GLY A 722 50.85 -49.29 22.30
CA GLY A 722 50.43 -49.63 23.65
C GLY A 722 50.02 -51.09 23.79
N LYS A 723 50.09 -51.57 25.04
CA LYS A 723 49.74 -52.97 25.36
C LYS A 723 48.61 -53.09 26.35
N ASP A 724 47.96 -52.00 26.68
CA ASP A 724 47.01 -51.93 27.75
C ASP A 724 45.62 -51.46 27.26
N SER A 725 44.65 -51.69 28.10
CA SER A 725 43.28 -51.12 27.90
C SER A 725 43.27 -49.65 28.37
N GLY A 726 42.41 -48.86 27.79
CA GLY A 726 42.38 -47.46 28.14
C GLY A 726 41.09 -46.74 27.81
N VAL A 727 41.00 -45.52 28.34
CA VAL A 727 39.97 -44.54 27.99
C VAL A 727 40.63 -43.33 27.33
N TRP A 728 39.91 -42.64 26.46
CA TRP A 728 40.47 -41.46 25.81
C TRP A 728 39.36 -40.42 25.48
N VAL A 729 39.79 -39.21 25.37
CA VAL A 729 38.97 -38.08 24.92
C VAL A 729 39.78 -37.26 23.92
N SER A 730 39.14 -36.88 22.83
CA SER A 730 39.70 -35.99 21.82
C SER A 730 38.74 -34.87 21.53
N TYR A 731 39.31 -33.67 21.52
CA TYR A 731 38.66 -32.50 20.90
C TYR A 731 39.13 -32.37 19.46
N PHE A 732 38.21 -32.05 18.56
CA PHE A 732 38.53 -31.83 17.17
C PHE A 732 37.80 -30.62 16.62
N GLY A 733 38.40 -29.99 15.66
CA GLY A 733 37.81 -28.85 14.95
C GLY A 733 38.43 -28.64 13.59
N GLY A 734 37.71 -27.95 12.74
CA GLY A 734 38.21 -27.69 11.41
C GLY A 734 37.28 -26.78 10.62
N GLU A 735 37.77 -26.30 9.51
CA GLU A 735 37.07 -25.58 8.51
C GLU A 735 37.21 -26.23 7.15
N ASN A 736 36.10 -26.47 6.50
CA ASN A 736 36.04 -26.96 5.12
C ASN A 736 35.50 -25.89 4.20
N ARG A 737 36.07 -25.78 3.02
CA ARG A 737 35.58 -24.98 1.90
C ARG A 737 35.50 -25.85 0.68
N ASN A 738 34.32 -26.23 0.30
CA ASN A 738 34.08 -27.19 -0.76
C ASN A 738 33.24 -26.58 -1.88
N THR A 739 33.55 -26.97 -3.10
CA THR A 739 32.79 -26.64 -4.29
C THR A 739 32.11 -27.89 -4.83
N THR A 740 30.77 -27.90 -4.83
CA THR A 740 30.00 -28.98 -5.44
C THR A 740 30.01 -28.89 -6.97
N ALA A 741 29.71 -29.99 -7.64
CA ALA A 741 29.73 -30.04 -9.13
C ALA A 741 28.78 -29.01 -9.78
N VAL A 742 27.68 -28.71 -9.15
CA VAL A 742 26.71 -27.69 -9.67
C VAL A 742 26.97 -26.26 -9.22
N GLY A 743 27.95 -26.08 -8.30
CA GLY A 743 28.04 -24.80 -8.01
C GLY A 743 28.59 -24.12 -6.88
N PRO A 744 27.94 -23.35 -6.02
CA PRO A 744 28.66 -22.44 -5.15
C PRO A 744 29.54 -23.17 -4.13
N GLU A 745 30.60 -22.51 -3.75
CA GLU A 745 31.44 -22.93 -2.63
C GLU A 745 30.68 -22.73 -1.32
N TYR A 746 30.67 -23.77 -0.49
CA TYR A 746 30.20 -23.67 0.88
C TYR A 746 31.36 -23.79 1.87
N LYS A 747 31.16 -23.20 3.02
CA LYS A 747 32.09 -23.20 4.15
C LYS A 747 31.45 -23.91 5.33
N LEU A 748 32.16 -24.83 5.93
CA LEU A 748 31.70 -25.57 7.09
C LEU A 748 32.73 -25.44 8.22
N LYS A 749 32.34 -24.93 9.37
CA LYS A 749 33.14 -24.89 10.59
C LYS A 749 32.61 -25.94 11.56
N THR A 750 33.46 -26.82 11.98
CA THR A 750 33.08 -27.93 12.86
C THR A 750 33.88 -27.93 14.14
N ASN A 751 33.21 -28.17 15.26
CA ASN A 751 33.81 -28.44 16.56
C ASN A 751 33.14 -29.64 17.18
N GLY A 752 33.94 -30.50 17.76
CA GLY A 752 33.41 -31.71 18.37
C GLY A 752 34.31 -32.36 19.39
N VAL A 753 33.77 -33.34 20.02
CA VAL A 753 34.43 -34.18 21.03
C VAL A 753 34.18 -35.65 20.75
N MET A 754 35.20 -36.46 20.89
CA MET A 754 35.13 -37.91 20.77
C MET A 754 35.64 -38.53 22.06
N LEU A 755 34.90 -39.48 22.57
CA LEU A 755 35.23 -40.22 23.79
C LEU A 755 35.20 -41.72 23.51
N GLY A 756 36.24 -42.43 23.90
CA GLY A 756 36.28 -43.86 23.60
C GLY A 756 36.98 -44.69 24.68
N VAL A 757 36.78 -45.95 24.53
CA VAL A 757 37.46 -46.99 25.31
C VAL A 757 37.99 -48.06 24.38
N ASP A 758 39.15 -48.59 24.65
CA ASP A 758 39.74 -49.71 23.91
C ASP A 758 40.48 -50.70 24.82
N THR A 759 40.63 -51.88 24.28
CA THR A 759 41.32 -52.98 24.97
C THR A 759 42.16 -53.75 23.98
N LEU A 760 43.30 -54.27 24.44
CA LEU A 760 44.13 -55.16 23.70
C LEU A 760 43.61 -56.62 23.92
N THR A 761 43.25 -57.27 22.80
CA THR A 761 42.78 -58.66 22.82
C THR A 761 43.94 -59.63 22.89
N GLU A 762 43.67 -60.90 23.27
CA GLU A 762 44.67 -62.00 23.35
C GLU A 762 45.39 -62.23 22.00
N ASN A 763 44.80 -61.90 20.88
CA ASN A 763 45.40 -62.04 19.56
C ASN A 763 46.17 -60.77 19.11
N ASN A 764 46.50 -59.85 20.01
CA ASN A 764 47.20 -58.63 19.75
C ASN A 764 46.43 -57.58 18.89
N TRP A 765 45.11 -57.67 18.78
CA TRP A 765 44.30 -56.72 18.21
C TRP A 765 43.83 -55.71 19.27
N LEU A 766 44.08 -54.43 19.03
CA LEU A 766 43.43 -53.39 19.81
C LEU A 766 42.01 -53.21 19.24
N ALA A 767 41.03 -53.42 20.08
CA ALA A 767 39.62 -53.22 19.71
C ALA A 767 38.99 -52.16 20.63
N GLY A 768 38.20 -51.31 20.06
CA GLY A 768 37.59 -50.21 20.81
C GLY A 768 36.27 -49.74 20.26
N VAL A 769 35.61 -48.95 21.08
CA VAL A 769 34.41 -48.24 20.75
C VAL A 769 34.53 -46.75 21.16
N ALA A 770 33.96 -45.89 20.35
CA ALA A 770 33.94 -44.45 20.64
C ALA A 770 32.59 -43.87 20.33
N VAL A 771 32.28 -42.80 20.99
CA VAL A 771 31.13 -41.98 20.71
C VAL A 771 31.60 -40.53 20.44
N SER A 772 30.93 -39.85 19.55
CA SER A 772 31.28 -38.48 19.18
C SER A 772 30.05 -37.57 19.19
N SER A 773 30.30 -36.29 19.42
CA SER A 773 29.32 -35.21 19.26
C SER A 773 30.03 -34.05 18.59
N ALA A 774 29.46 -33.58 17.51
CA ALA A 774 30.00 -32.45 16.75
C ALA A 774 28.90 -31.47 16.40
N ARG A 775 29.27 -30.21 16.39
CA ARG A 775 28.44 -29.12 15.92
C ARG A 775 29.14 -28.40 14.77
N SER A 776 28.41 -28.19 13.70
CA SER A 776 28.93 -27.54 12.50
C SER A 776 28.04 -26.36 12.09
N ASP A 777 28.67 -25.26 11.70
CA ASP A 777 28.02 -24.11 11.09
C ASP A 777 28.41 -24.05 9.61
N MET A 778 27.41 -24.11 8.76
CA MET A 778 27.58 -24.02 7.31
C MET A 778 27.19 -22.64 6.82
N SER A 779 27.94 -22.11 5.88
CA SER A 779 27.58 -20.90 5.14
C SER A 779 27.79 -21.10 3.64
N VAL A 780 26.83 -20.66 2.86
CA VAL A 780 26.86 -20.68 1.42
C VAL A 780 26.12 -19.46 0.87
N MET A 781 26.76 -18.73 0.00
CA MET A 781 26.20 -17.46 -0.49
C MET A 781 25.84 -16.57 0.71
N ASN A 782 24.61 -16.08 0.81
CA ASN A 782 24.13 -15.32 1.98
C ASN A 782 23.30 -16.17 2.96
N SER A 783 23.39 -17.47 2.83
CA SER A 783 22.61 -18.45 3.59
C SER A 783 23.46 -19.23 4.56
N SER A 784 22.86 -19.86 5.52
CA SER A 784 23.52 -20.65 6.53
C SER A 784 22.78 -21.96 6.79
N GLY A 785 23.45 -22.86 7.51
CA GLY A 785 22.87 -24.10 8.00
C GLY A 785 23.65 -24.56 9.23
N ASP A 786 22.99 -25.38 10.03
CA ASP A 786 23.58 -25.98 11.21
C ASP A 786 23.49 -27.52 11.09
N LEU A 787 24.55 -28.18 11.46
CA LEU A 787 24.60 -29.65 11.56
C LEU A 787 25.02 -30.03 12.96
N ASP A 788 24.19 -30.79 13.65
CA ASP A 788 24.56 -31.46 14.89
C ASP A 788 24.72 -32.95 14.59
N SER A 789 25.88 -33.50 14.93
CA SER A 789 26.20 -34.91 14.67
C SER A 789 26.44 -35.65 15.98
N TYR A 790 25.89 -36.83 16.05
CA TYR A 790 26.21 -37.83 17.07
C TYR A 790 26.69 -39.11 16.39
N GLY A 791 27.88 -39.52 16.75
CA GLY A 791 28.54 -40.70 16.11
C GLY A 791 28.86 -41.82 17.08
N ALA A 792 28.94 -42.98 16.52
CA ALA A 792 29.50 -44.17 17.18
C ALA A 792 30.50 -44.82 16.25
N GLN A 793 31.62 -45.17 16.77
CA GLN A 793 32.72 -45.80 16.04
C GLN A 793 33.11 -47.12 16.72
N PHE A 794 33.36 -48.13 15.89
CA PHE A 794 33.92 -49.40 16.30
C PHE A 794 35.23 -49.57 15.54
N TYR A 795 36.33 -49.74 16.22
CA TYR A 795 37.63 -49.77 15.58
C TYR A 795 38.50 -50.89 16.08
N MET A 796 39.40 -51.32 15.18
CA MET A 796 40.42 -52.33 15.45
C MET A 796 41.73 -51.88 14.84
N SER A 797 42.82 -52.16 15.58
CA SER A 797 44.15 -51.82 15.13
C SER A 797 45.10 -52.93 15.51
N ARG A 798 46.01 -53.32 14.62
CA ARG A 798 47.05 -54.29 14.89
C ARG A 798 48.35 -53.88 14.24
N ARG A 799 49.39 -53.95 15.00
CA ARG A 799 50.77 -53.85 14.52
C ARG A 799 51.40 -55.22 14.56
N TYR A 800 51.91 -55.62 13.42
CA TYR A 800 52.72 -56.91 13.32
C TYR A 800 54.18 -56.65 13.65
N ASP A 801 54.89 -57.69 14.05
CA ASP A 801 56.33 -57.62 14.35
C ASP A 801 57.20 -57.21 13.16
N SER A 802 56.72 -57.43 11.94
CA SER A 802 57.36 -56.96 10.71
C SER A 802 57.38 -55.47 10.57
N GLY A 803 56.56 -54.70 11.35
CA GLY A 803 56.32 -53.24 11.21
C GLY A 803 55.06 -52.92 10.43
N VAL A 804 54.46 -53.90 9.75
CA VAL A 804 53.17 -53.67 9.08
C VAL A 804 52.09 -53.42 10.12
N PHE A 805 51.22 -52.45 9.88
CA PHE A 805 50.04 -52.23 10.69
C PHE A 805 48.78 -52.18 9.87
N VAL A 806 47.66 -52.54 10.47
CA VAL A 806 46.35 -52.54 9.89
C VAL A 806 45.38 -51.86 10.87
N ASP A 807 44.71 -50.82 10.43
CA ASP A 807 43.64 -50.17 11.17
C ASP A 807 42.36 -50.36 10.38
N SER A 808 41.26 -50.56 11.06
CA SER A 808 39.92 -50.55 10.47
C SER A 808 38.91 -49.94 11.41
N ALA A 809 37.89 -49.38 10.87
CA ALA A 809 36.79 -48.75 11.66
C ALA A 809 35.45 -48.87 10.93
N LEU A 810 34.41 -49.05 11.73
CA LEU A 810 33.03 -48.85 11.36
C LEU A 810 32.57 -47.53 12.01
N GLN A 811 31.90 -46.69 11.23
CA GLN A 811 31.40 -45.40 11.67
C GLN A 811 29.91 -45.28 11.41
N PHE A 812 29.16 -44.84 12.41
CA PHE A 812 27.74 -44.56 12.34
C PHE A 812 27.48 -43.16 12.86
N ASN A 813 26.76 -42.33 12.10
CA ASN A 813 26.41 -41.03 12.53
C ASN A 813 24.91 -40.78 12.38
N HIS A 814 24.37 -39.98 13.26
CA HIS A 814 23.08 -39.32 13.11
C HIS A 814 23.28 -37.83 13.00
N PHE A 815 22.77 -37.24 11.95
CA PHE A 815 22.84 -35.81 11.71
C PHE A 815 21.48 -35.21 11.93
N SER A 816 21.43 -34.12 12.71
CA SER A 816 20.28 -33.25 12.84
C SER A 816 20.64 -31.93 12.20
N ASN A 817 19.94 -31.58 11.14
CA ASN A 817 20.30 -30.47 10.27
C ASN A 817 19.23 -29.38 10.28
N THR A 818 19.65 -28.14 10.21
CA THR A 818 18.78 -26.97 10.04
C THR A 818 19.26 -26.17 8.84
N ALA A 819 18.39 -25.99 7.85
CA ALA A 819 18.62 -25.08 6.73
C ALA A 819 18.07 -23.70 7.04
N LYS A 820 18.85 -22.67 6.76
CA LYS A 820 18.50 -21.25 6.93
C LYS A 820 18.90 -20.48 5.67
N ALA A 821 18.16 -20.68 4.61
CA ALA A 821 18.40 -19.96 3.38
C ALA A 821 17.85 -18.54 3.44
N ARG A 822 18.65 -17.60 2.97
CA ARG A 822 18.23 -16.21 2.82
C ARG A 822 18.14 -15.88 1.34
N MET A 823 16.92 -15.66 0.88
CA MET A 823 16.65 -15.33 -0.50
C MET A 823 17.13 -13.92 -0.87
N THR A 824 17.29 -13.66 -2.15
CA THR A 824 17.78 -12.36 -2.65
C THR A 824 16.87 -11.19 -2.29
N ASP A 825 15.59 -11.42 -2.05
CA ASP A 825 14.64 -10.43 -1.56
C ASP A 825 14.65 -10.23 -0.03
N GLY A 826 15.54 -10.97 0.67
CA GLY A 826 15.69 -10.90 2.13
C GLY A 826 14.78 -11.82 2.93
N GLN A 827 13.86 -12.53 2.30
CA GLN A 827 13.02 -13.52 2.98
C GLN A 827 13.86 -14.75 3.40
N GLN A 828 13.49 -15.36 4.50
CA GLN A 828 14.15 -16.57 4.99
C GLN A 828 13.34 -17.82 4.66
N ALA A 829 14.04 -18.86 4.21
CA ALA A 829 13.51 -20.19 4.03
C ALA A 829 14.21 -21.16 5.00
N LYS A 830 13.44 -21.86 5.81
CA LYS A 830 13.94 -22.73 6.87
C LYS A 830 13.40 -24.14 6.73
N ALA A 831 14.21 -25.11 7.13
CA ALA A 831 13.81 -26.50 7.32
C ALA A 831 14.67 -27.17 8.36
N ASP A 832 14.07 -28.11 9.09
CA ASP A 832 14.76 -29.03 9.98
C ASP A 832 14.59 -30.45 9.42
N PHE A 833 15.67 -31.19 9.37
CA PHE A 833 15.67 -32.56 8.87
C PHE A 833 16.80 -33.35 9.48
N SER A 834 16.73 -34.67 9.38
CA SER A 834 17.73 -35.54 9.93
C SER A 834 18.04 -36.73 9.01
N GLY A 835 19.23 -37.27 9.15
CA GLY A 835 19.66 -38.45 8.40
C GLY A 835 20.75 -39.20 9.13
N ASN A 836 21.01 -40.40 8.69
CA ASN A 836 22.04 -41.29 9.24
C ASN A 836 23.13 -41.57 8.21
N SER A 837 24.30 -41.90 8.70
CA SER A 837 25.37 -42.34 7.82
C SER A 837 26.06 -43.62 8.34
N TYR A 838 26.64 -44.34 7.42
CA TYR A 838 27.33 -45.56 7.65
C TYR A 838 28.67 -45.53 6.93
N GLY A 839 29.74 -45.89 7.64
CA GLY A 839 31.06 -45.85 7.04
C GLY A 839 31.90 -47.06 7.42
N LEU A 840 32.75 -47.44 6.51
CA LEU A 840 33.79 -48.43 6.70
C LEU A 840 35.10 -47.86 6.18
N GLU A 841 36.15 -48.00 6.98
CA GLU A 841 37.48 -47.63 6.55
C GLU A 841 38.51 -48.67 6.93
N ALA A 842 39.57 -48.72 6.14
CA ALA A 842 40.75 -49.57 6.37
C ALA A 842 42.00 -48.76 6.01
N LYS A 843 43.02 -48.93 6.80
CA LYS A 843 44.34 -48.35 6.60
C LYS A 843 45.39 -49.44 6.78
N VAL A 844 46.32 -49.51 5.85
CA VAL A 844 47.48 -50.43 5.89
C VAL A 844 48.74 -49.56 5.74
N GLY A 845 49.68 -49.75 6.62
CA GLY A 845 50.89 -48.99 6.60
C GLY A 845 52.10 -49.80 7.12
N TYR A 846 53.24 -49.17 7.11
CA TYR A 846 54.46 -49.74 7.59
C TYR A 846 55.16 -48.79 8.56
N ALA A 847 55.43 -49.24 9.78
CA ALA A 847 56.15 -48.45 10.78
C ALA A 847 57.62 -48.75 10.72
N TRP A 848 58.36 -47.86 10.09
CA TRP A 848 59.80 -47.90 10.02
C TRP A 848 60.41 -46.99 11.06
N ASN A 849 61.44 -47.42 11.78
CA ASN A 849 62.22 -46.55 12.64
C ASN A 849 63.70 -46.93 12.63
N SER A 850 64.53 -45.93 12.85
CA SER A 850 65.98 -46.05 12.92
C SER A 850 66.56 -44.90 13.77
N GLU A 851 67.20 -45.25 14.90
CA GLU A 851 67.89 -44.28 15.79
C GLU A 851 67.00 -43.07 16.21
N GLY A 852 65.71 -43.32 16.50
CA GLY A 852 64.77 -42.29 16.87
C GLY A 852 64.01 -41.72 15.69
N PHE A 853 64.52 -41.77 14.47
CA PHE A 853 63.78 -41.36 13.26
C PHE A 853 62.75 -42.42 12.91
N PHE A 854 61.59 -41.96 12.52
CA PHE A 854 60.53 -42.86 12.05
C PHE A 854 59.90 -42.33 10.76
N ALA A 855 59.40 -43.30 9.97
CA ALA A 855 58.60 -43.05 8.81
C ALA A 855 57.46 -44.10 8.74
N GLU A 856 56.25 -43.62 8.64
CA GLU A 856 55.06 -44.47 8.60
C GLU A 856 54.27 -44.21 7.34
N PRO A 857 54.70 -44.72 6.19
CA PRO A 857 53.90 -44.67 4.99
C PRO A 857 52.65 -45.52 5.12
N TYR A 858 51.57 -45.15 4.51
CA TYR A 858 50.30 -45.87 4.55
C TYR A 858 49.45 -45.62 3.31
N VAL A 859 48.48 -46.51 3.12
CA VAL A 859 47.37 -46.39 2.20
C VAL A 859 46.08 -46.54 3.00
N ARG A 860 45.14 -45.67 2.78
CA ARG A 860 43.85 -45.68 3.45
C ARG A 860 42.73 -45.60 2.42
N ALA A 861 41.65 -46.35 2.65
CA ALA A 861 40.43 -46.25 1.89
C ALA A 861 39.23 -46.18 2.85
N ALA A 862 38.31 -45.33 2.54
CA ALA A 862 37.09 -45.15 3.28
C ALA A 862 35.87 -45.10 2.34
N ALA A 863 34.86 -45.88 2.64
CA ALA A 863 33.60 -45.90 1.93
C ALA A 863 32.47 -45.53 2.90
N ARG A 864 31.67 -44.56 2.52
CA ARG A 864 30.57 -44.08 3.35
C ARG A 864 29.32 -43.91 2.53
N ALA A 865 28.18 -44.13 3.16
CA ALA A 865 26.86 -43.82 2.64
C ALA A 865 26.08 -42.95 3.64
N PHE A 866 25.46 -41.95 3.14
CA PHE A 866 24.62 -41.02 3.90
C PHE A 866 23.21 -41.17 3.38
N ASP A 867 22.25 -41.33 4.28
CA ASP A 867 20.84 -41.47 3.91
C ASP A 867 20.37 -40.25 3.12
N GLY A 868 19.62 -40.49 2.06
CA GLY A 868 18.93 -39.46 1.33
C GLY A 868 17.83 -38.83 2.19
N GLU A 869 17.60 -37.56 1.98
CA GLU A 869 16.74 -36.75 2.82
C GLU A 869 15.55 -36.23 2.03
N HIS A 870 14.39 -36.15 2.70
CA HIS A 870 13.14 -35.68 2.14
C HIS A 870 12.57 -34.63 3.05
N TYR A 871 12.55 -33.36 2.60
CA TYR A 871 12.05 -32.27 3.38
C TYR A 871 11.55 -31.12 2.49
N ALA A 872 10.88 -30.18 3.09
CA ALA A 872 10.47 -28.94 2.43
C ALA A 872 10.95 -27.73 3.22
N LEU A 873 11.45 -26.73 2.51
CA LEU A 873 11.74 -25.42 3.08
C LEU A 873 10.45 -24.60 3.24
N SER A 874 10.46 -23.69 4.17
CA SER A 874 9.29 -22.83 4.47
C SER A 874 8.82 -21.95 3.30
N ASN A 875 9.67 -21.76 2.27
CA ASN A 875 9.33 -21.08 1.04
C ASN A 875 8.71 -21.97 -0.05
N GLY A 876 8.38 -23.22 0.27
CA GLY A 876 7.75 -24.18 -0.63
C GLY A 876 8.69 -25.01 -1.48
N MET A 877 9.99 -24.85 -1.37
CA MET A 877 10.96 -25.70 -2.05
C MET A 877 10.94 -27.10 -1.43
N THR A 878 10.84 -28.11 -2.27
CA THR A 878 10.96 -29.52 -1.86
C THR A 878 12.34 -30.05 -2.20
N VAL A 879 12.90 -30.84 -1.28
CA VAL A 879 14.22 -31.42 -1.44
C VAL A 879 14.11 -32.91 -1.23
N ASN A 880 14.58 -33.70 -2.22
CA ASN A 880 14.67 -35.14 -2.19
C ASN A 880 16.07 -35.51 -2.65
N SER A 881 16.95 -35.82 -1.72
CA SER A 881 18.27 -36.30 -2.06
C SER A 881 18.29 -37.83 -2.17
N ASN A 882 19.05 -38.33 -3.11
CA ASN A 882 19.46 -39.72 -3.09
C ASN A 882 20.47 -39.95 -1.98
N ASP A 883 20.72 -41.23 -1.64
CA ASP A 883 21.80 -41.56 -0.74
C ASP A 883 23.11 -40.99 -1.27
N TYR A 884 23.79 -40.23 -0.46
CA TYR A 884 25.07 -39.65 -0.79
C TYR A 884 26.17 -40.69 -0.53
N LYS A 885 27.04 -40.92 -1.48
CA LYS A 885 28.14 -41.88 -1.40
C LYS A 885 29.47 -41.15 -1.41
N SER A 886 30.38 -41.60 -0.57
CA SER A 886 31.76 -41.14 -0.54
C SER A 886 32.70 -42.33 -0.60
N MET A 887 33.69 -42.26 -1.49
CA MET A 887 34.77 -43.21 -1.64
C MET A 887 36.10 -42.47 -1.63
N LEU A 888 36.70 -42.40 -0.45
CA LEU A 888 37.95 -41.67 -0.23
C LEU A 888 39.15 -42.62 -0.26
N GLY A 889 40.13 -42.29 -1.07
CA GLY A 889 41.43 -42.91 -1.04
C GLY A 889 42.51 -41.93 -0.57
N GLU A 890 43.41 -42.42 0.23
CA GLU A 890 44.50 -41.61 0.76
C GLU A 890 45.82 -42.42 0.73
N VAL A 891 46.86 -41.75 0.28
CA VAL A 891 48.24 -42.27 0.37
C VAL A 891 49.07 -41.21 1.09
N GLY A 892 49.72 -41.55 2.17
CA GLY A 892 50.47 -40.59 2.98
C GLY A 892 51.60 -41.23 3.79
N ALA A 893 52.24 -40.40 4.52
CA ALA A 893 53.28 -40.79 5.45
C ALA A 893 53.43 -39.81 6.59
N ASP A 894 53.67 -40.31 7.76
CA ASP A 894 54.12 -39.56 8.92
C ASP A 894 55.62 -39.70 9.10
N LEU A 895 56.33 -38.61 9.17
CA LEU A 895 57.79 -38.56 9.25
C LEU A 895 58.20 -37.76 10.48
N GLY A 896 59.03 -38.32 11.36
CA GLY A 896 59.39 -37.56 12.54
C GLY A 896 60.51 -38.21 13.35
N TYR A 897 60.64 -37.75 14.57
CA TYR A 897 61.63 -38.25 15.50
C TYR A 897 61.02 -38.49 16.87
N GLN A 898 61.39 -39.56 17.51
CA GLN A 898 60.95 -39.91 18.85
C GLN A 898 62.05 -39.57 19.85
N TYR A 899 61.74 -38.65 20.72
CA TYR A 899 62.60 -38.27 21.84
C TYR A 899 62.21 -38.99 23.11
N ALA A 900 63.11 -39.66 23.74
CA ALA A 900 62.85 -40.26 25.03
C ALA A 900 62.88 -39.17 26.13
N ILE A 901 61.93 -39.25 27.04
CA ILE A 901 61.85 -38.41 28.25
C ILE A 901 61.74 -39.32 29.47
N SER A 902 61.85 -38.72 30.69
CA SER A 902 61.69 -39.48 31.93
C SER A 902 60.21 -39.99 32.04
N GLY A 903 60.06 -41.31 31.94
CA GLY A 903 58.75 -41.97 32.00
C GLY A 903 57.96 -42.11 30.70
N GLY A 904 58.51 -41.65 29.57
CA GLY A 904 57.82 -41.71 28.31
C GLY A 904 58.61 -41.19 27.13
N TYR A 905 57.90 -40.62 26.17
CA TYR A 905 58.52 -40.02 24.98
C TYR A 905 57.70 -38.86 24.46
N VAL A 906 58.33 -38.02 23.61
CA VAL A 906 57.71 -36.98 22.77
C VAL A 906 58.03 -37.34 21.31
N LYS A 907 57.04 -37.42 20.44
CA LYS A 907 57.16 -37.88 19.07
C LYS A 907 56.57 -36.82 18.10
N PRO A 908 57.29 -35.75 17.78
CA PRO A 908 56.87 -34.79 16.77
C PRO A 908 56.95 -35.42 15.38
N TYR A 909 56.08 -35.06 14.51
CA TYR A 909 56.03 -35.57 13.13
C TYR A 909 55.50 -34.56 12.14
N LEU A 910 55.91 -34.70 10.89
CA LEU A 910 55.34 -34.10 9.71
C LEU A 910 54.38 -35.08 9.06
N HIS A 911 53.18 -34.71 8.76
CA HIS A 911 52.20 -35.46 8.03
C HIS A 911 52.08 -34.96 6.61
N LEU A 912 52.19 -35.85 5.61
CA LEU A 912 52.01 -35.54 4.19
C LEU A 912 51.09 -36.62 3.60
N ALA A 913 50.08 -36.20 2.84
CA ALA A 913 49.17 -37.10 2.22
C ALA A 913 48.63 -36.57 0.89
N ALA A 914 48.32 -37.46 -0.01
CA ALA A 914 47.50 -37.17 -1.19
C ALA A 914 46.16 -37.93 -1.05
N LEU A 915 45.09 -37.25 -1.24
CA LEU A 915 43.73 -37.74 -1.09
C LEU A 915 43.01 -37.65 -2.44
N ASN A 916 42.10 -38.57 -2.69
CA ASN A 916 41.19 -38.43 -3.81
C ASN A 916 39.80 -38.94 -3.44
N GLU A 917 38.81 -38.13 -3.68
CA GLU A 917 37.40 -38.55 -3.60
C GLU A 917 36.97 -39.11 -4.96
N PHE A 918 36.67 -40.39 -5.01
CA PHE A 918 36.32 -41.09 -6.24
C PHE A 918 34.82 -41.10 -6.53
N ALA A 919 34.00 -40.86 -5.53
CA ALA A 919 32.57 -40.91 -5.72
C ALA A 919 32.07 -39.73 -6.59
N ASP A 920 31.29 -40.12 -7.59
CA ASP A 920 30.69 -39.23 -8.58
C ASP A 920 29.24 -39.67 -8.78
N GLY A 921 28.41 -38.73 -9.29
CA GLY A 921 27.00 -39.01 -9.58
C GLY A 921 26.09 -38.94 -8.36
N ASN A 922 26.55 -38.39 -7.27
CA ASN A 922 25.65 -37.98 -6.20
C ASN A 922 24.68 -36.89 -6.69
N SER A 923 23.44 -37.00 -6.32
CA SER A 923 22.43 -36.03 -6.75
C SER A 923 21.44 -35.72 -5.67
N VAL A 924 21.04 -34.47 -5.64
CA VAL A 924 19.92 -33.98 -4.86
C VAL A 924 18.86 -33.47 -5.83
N ARG A 925 17.63 -33.89 -5.63
CA ARG A 925 16.50 -33.42 -6.41
C ARG A 925 15.82 -32.26 -5.65
N VAL A 926 15.96 -31.06 -6.19
CA VAL A 926 15.32 -29.87 -5.68
C VAL A 926 14.12 -29.58 -6.58
N ASN A 927 12.93 -29.61 -6.01
CA ASN A 927 11.68 -29.61 -6.77
C ASN A 927 11.70 -30.76 -7.80
N ASN A 928 11.68 -30.44 -9.07
CA ASN A 928 11.75 -31.42 -10.17
C ASN A 928 13.11 -31.45 -10.85
N VAL A 929 14.10 -30.75 -10.34
CA VAL A 929 15.43 -30.63 -10.96
C VAL A 929 16.43 -31.44 -10.18
N SER A 930 17.15 -32.33 -10.87
CA SER A 930 18.24 -33.13 -10.30
C SER A 930 19.55 -32.35 -10.42
N LEU A 931 20.22 -32.16 -9.30
CA LEU A 931 21.47 -31.42 -9.20
C LEU A 931 22.59 -32.34 -8.71
N ASP A 932 23.75 -32.25 -9.34
CA ASP A 932 24.94 -33.01 -8.92
C ASP A 932 25.60 -32.28 -7.74
N ASP A 933 25.53 -32.86 -6.55
CA ASP A 933 26.14 -32.36 -5.33
C ASP A 933 27.47 -33.06 -4.97
N SER A 934 28.07 -33.79 -5.90
CA SER A 934 29.34 -34.44 -5.69
C SER A 934 30.45 -33.43 -5.44
N VAL A 935 31.33 -33.78 -4.50
CA VAL A 935 32.59 -33.08 -4.23
C VAL A 935 33.70 -34.08 -4.50
N LYS A 936 34.03 -34.26 -5.76
CA LYS A 936 35.08 -35.20 -6.19
C LYS A 936 36.39 -34.48 -6.52
N GLY A 937 37.47 -35.24 -6.53
CA GLY A 937 38.75 -34.75 -6.99
C GLY A 937 39.90 -35.03 -6.03
N ALA A 938 41.09 -34.64 -6.46
CA ALA A 938 42.30 -34.81 -5.71
C ALA A 938 42.57 -33.67 -4.75
N ALA A 939 43.21 -33.99 -3.64
CA ALA A 939 43.68 -33.02 -2.67
C ALA A 939 45.05 -33.41 -2.11
N PHE A 940 45.77 -32.43 -1.64
CA PHE A 940 47.03 -32.61 -0.96
C PHE A 940 46.93 -32.09 0.47
N GLN A 941 47.45 -32.87 1.43
CA GLN A 941 47.41 -32.53 2.85
C GLN A 941 48.83 -32.49 3.43
N ALA A 942 49.09 -31.49 4.21
CA ALA A 942 50.30 -31.32 4.99
C ALA A 942 49.97 -30.89 6.41
N GLY A 943 50.60 -31.46 7.36
CA GLY A 943 50.35 -31.16 8.76
C GLY A 943 51.54 -31.38 9.68
N LEU A 944 51.41 -30.92 10.86
CA LEU A 944 52.36 -31.11 11.99
C LEU A 944 51.59 -31.69 13.16
N GLY A 945 52.21 -32.65 13.83
CA GLY A 945 51.66 -33.28 15.01
C GLY A 945 52.70 -33.67 16.01
N ALA A 946 52.27 -34.06 17.16
CA ALA A 946 53.11 -34.65 18.20
C ALA A 946 52.29 -35.63 19.02
N GLU A 947 52.90 -36.79 19.33
CA GLU A 947 52.39 -37.73 20.27
C GLU A 947 53.29 -37.62 21.54
N VAL A 948 52.67 -37.67 22.70
CA VAL A 948 53.40 -37.57 23.98
C VAL A 948 52.92 -38.72 24.88
N LYS A 949 53.83 -39.48 25.36
CA LYS A 949 53.63 -40.42 26.49
C LYS A 949 54.30 -39.78 27.71
N MET A 950 53.49 -39.29 28.64
CA MET A 950 54.00 -38.56 29.83
C MET A 950 54.38 -39.50 30.96
N THR A 951 53.60 -40.55 31.11
CA THR A 951 53.80 -41.62 32.11
C THR A 951 53.43 -42.95 31.45
N ASP A 952 53.64 -44.06 32.19
CA ASP A 952 53.20 -45.36 31.70
C ASP A 952 51.70 -45.45 31.43
N ASN A 953 50.91 -44.59 32.08
CA ASN A 953 49.44 -44.57 32.02
C ASN A 953 48.88 -43.39 31.26
N LEU A 954 49.56 -42.28 31.16
CA LEU A 954 49.03 -41.04 30.61
C LEU A 954 49.77 -40.66 29.34
N GLY A 955 49.03 -40.46 28.28
CA GLY A 955 49.50 -39.94 26.99
C GLY A 955 48.57 -38.91 26.40
N GLY A 956 49.02 -38.32 25.30
CA GLY A 956 48.24 -37.39 24.57
C GLY A 956 48.80 -37.14 23.16
N TYR A 957 48.08 -36.41 22.40
CA TYR A 957 48.50 -36.02 21.07
C TYR A 957 47.83 -34.73 20.65
N ALA A 958 48.49 -34.04 19.74
CA ALA A 958 47.97 -32.85 19.08
C ALA A 958 48.41 -32.87 17.62
N ALA A 959 47.56 -32.46 16.74
CA ALA A 959 47.84 -32.34 15.31
C ALA A 959 47.12 -31.12 14.70
N PHE A 960 47.77 -30.54 13.71
CA PHE A 960 47.23 -29.47 12.90
C PHE A 960 47.52 -29.79 11.43
N ASP A 961 46.48 -29.82 10.60
CA ASP A 961 46.58 -30.15 9.20
C ASP A 961 45.98 -29.06 8.30
N TYR A 962 46.57 -28.89 7.12
CA TYR A 962 46.08 -28.08 6.00
C TYR A 962 45.87 -28.97 4.78
N THR A 963 44.73 -28.85 4.13
CA THR A 963 44.41 -29.58 2.91
C THR A 963 44.00 -28.61 1.80
N LYS A 964 44.53 -28.82 0.61
CA LYS A 964 44.17 -28.09 -0.61
C LYS A 964 43.95 -29.06 -1.76
N GLY A 965 42.83 -28.93 -2.44
CA GLY A 965 42.50 -29.81 -3.56
C GLY A 965 41.75 -29.07 -4.66
N ASP A 966 41.26 -29.85 -5.61
CA ASP A 966 40.52 -29.35 -6.77
C ASP A 966 39.21 -28.69 -6.37
N ASN A 967 38.45 -29.35 -5.50
CA ASN A 967 37.13 -28.92 -5.08
C ASN A 967 36.97 -28.82 -3.56
N THR A 968 38.06 -29.04 -2.82
CA THR A 968 38.06 -28.98 -1.36
C THR A 968 39.27 -28.22 -0.87
N GLU A 969 39.07 -27.45 0.16
CA GLU A 969 40.09 -26.77 0.94
C GLU A 969 39.77 -26.91 2.41
N ARG A 970 40.74 -27.35 3.22
CA ARG A 970 40.66 -27.31 4.67
C ARG A 970 41.74 -26.38 5.19
N PRO A 971 41.46 -25.09 5.39
CA PRO A 971 42.46 -24.11 5.83
C PRO A 971 43.11 -24.49 7.15
N TRP A 972 42.36 -25.19 7.99
CA TRP A 972 42.87 -25.72 9.25
C TRP A 972 41.99 -26.90 9.70
N GLN A 973 42.65 -27.86 10.31
CA GLN A 973 42.07 -28.97 11.03
C GLN A 973 42.94 -29.24 12.24
N ALA A 974 42.35 -29.29 13.42
CA ALA A 974 43.08 -29.48 14.66
C ALA A 974 42.46 -30.61 15.48
N THR A 975 43.31 -31.41 16.08
CA THR A 975 42.91 -32.47 16.98
C THR A 975 43.81 -32.42 18.22
N VAL A 976 43.22 -32.50 19.38
CA VAL A 976 43.93 -32.63 20.66
C VAL A 976 43.27 -33.74 21.45
N GLY A 977 44.07 -34.71 21.86
CA GLY A 977 43.55 -35.87 22.57
C GLY A 977 44.39 -36.21 23.81
N VAL A 978 43.76 -36.82 24.77
CA VAL A 978 44.39 -37.38 25.97
C VAL A 978 43.89 -38.79 26.17
N ASN A 979 44.79 -39.68 26.49
CA ASN A 979 44.46 -41.06 26.78
C ASN A 979 45.09 -41.54 28.11
N TYR A 980 44.33 -42.34 28.78
CA TYR A 980 44.74 -42.99 30.01
C TYR A 980 44.60 -44.50 29.87
N THR A 981 45.69 -45.17 30.13
CA THR A 981 45.79 -46.64 30.03
C THR A 981 46.12 -47.25 31.37
N TRP A 982 45.61 -48.47 31.60
CA TRP A 982 45.84 -49.19 32.85
C TRP A 982 46.25 -50.65 32.61
#